data_d5eeac0040d41cf0d5437be986476836
#
_entry.id   d5eeac0040d41cf0d5437be986476836
#
_cell.length_a   1.000
_cell.length_b   1.000
_cell.length_c   1.000
_cell.angle_alpha   90.00
_cell.angle_beta   90.00
_cell.angle_gamma   90.00
#
_symmetry.space_group_name_H-M   'P 1'
#
loop_
_entity.id
_entity.type
_entity.pdbx_description
1 polymer ?
#
loop_
_entity_poly.entity_id
_entity_poly.type
_entity_poly.pdbx_seq_one_letter_code
_entity_poly.pdbx_strand_id
1 'polypeptide(L)'
;MQALAKKFIIIGILLFSNFVLRAQFGNIEFVENKGQWDSRVAFRSNIPAGAFFIRTKGFTVLQHDEKSLQNFQAIAHNHSGKIAESNNKLILRSHAYSVDFVNGSETVEIIPDKPLDTYNNYFIGSDSSKWANHCRIFQAVTLKNIYPKIDVRYYTENGRMKYDIVAWPGADLNKIVLQYTGADNIKLDNRDLIIKTSVGDVKELDPFTYQFENNQRKQISCKYILRDNELRFSVKNYDNKAVLIIDPTLIFSSFSGSTGSNWGFTATYGADGSFFGAGINIESGFPTSTGAFQTVWGGGTGNTASDISIIRLSPNGANRIYSTYIGGSGNDQPHSLVADAVGNIIIAGRTNSPNYPVTGSGQIGSGGGYDIVITKLNAAGTGLIGSKKIGGSGDDGVNIEPDRNGVNSLQQNYGDDGRSEVILDGAGNIYLASCTQSTNFPTTGGSFQTSSGGVQDGVVLKMDPNVTARIFASYLGGSGNDAAYVLSLAPSGNIFVAGGTASADFPGNHTNTIGTSFQGGLADGFISEISNNGATHIRSTYIGTNSTDQIFGIQFDQAGQLYTVGQTRGTWPIINATYNNGTAPQFIAKLQPNLSSYIYSTTFGRPAGTPNISITAFLVDNCENVYVSGWGGDINPTGASPNPYQSSLTTGMPVTPDAIQNTTDGNDFYFFVLKKDAASQLFGSFFGQVGGSFPDHVDGGTSRFDKQGVIYQAVCGNCGGGVIFPTTPGVWSPTNGAGAMGGCNLAMIKISFDFAGVEAGIQSSIGGVSNDTSGCVPLTVNFIDSIANALTYYWNFGDGTPQVITTVPNVSHTYNSTGLYLVMLIAEDPTTCNIRDTSYINIRVGDLEALIDFNPVKLLPCDSLKYRFDNLSVAPPLLPFGAQTFKWNFGDGSPMLVTGTVSVFHSYVAPGSYVVTLYLQDTGYCNSPDSISKTINIAPLVVAQFTTPALGCAPYNARFTNTSIAGQSFFWNFGDGNTSTATNPTHAYLFPGFYTVTLIATDNNN
;
A
#
# COMPACT_ATOMS: atom_id res chain seq x y z
N MET A 1 9.40 31.70 27.48
CA MET A 1 9.58 30.48 26.67
C MET A 1 10.39 29.39 27.40
N GLN A 2 11.51 29.68 28.08
CA GLN A 2 12.26 28.64 28.81
C GLN A 2 11.52 28.01 30.02
N ALA A 3 10.53 28.68 30.61
CA ALA A 3 9.79 28.17 31.76
C ALA A 3 8.62 27.22 31.36
N LEU A 4 8.13 27.27 30.13
CA LEU A 4 7.09 26.36 29.63
C LEU A 4 7.67 24.98 29.20
N ALA A 5 8.89 24.95 28.68
CA ALA A 5 9.56 23.71 28.31
C ALA A 5 9.84 22.77 29.49
N LYS A 6 10.03 23.32 30.70
CA LYS A 6 10.35 22.50 31.89
C LYS A 6 9.17 21.76 32.52
N LYS A 7 7.91 22.14 32.23
CA LYS A 7 6.72 21.49 32.84
C LYS A 7 6.11 20.39 31.94
N PHE A 8 6.47 20.31 30.65
CA PHE A 8 5.91 19.32 29.74
C PHE A 8 6.62 17.95 29.75
N ILE A 9 7.76 17.82 30.40
CA ILE A 9 8.63 16.63 30.32
C ILE A 9 8.27 15.52 31.32
N ILE A 10 7.51 15.79 32.38
CA ILE A 10 7.32 14.81 33.47
C ILE A 10 6.02 14.00 33.37
N ILE A 11 5.04 14.40 32.57
CA ILE A 11 3.68 13.80 32.59
C ILE A 11 3.41 12.82 31.44
N GLY A 12 4.29 12.76 30.43
CA GLY A 12 4.17 11.80 29.33
C GLY A 12 4.48 10.34 29.66
N ILE A 13 4.96 10.04 30.86
CA ILE A 13 5.54 8.72 31.19
C ILE A 13 4.56 7.74 31.89
N LEU A 14 3.40 8.17 32.37
CA LEU A 14 2.57 7.33 33.26
C LEU A 14 1.27 6.76 32.69
N LEU A 15 1.01 6.85 31.37
CA LEU A 15 -0.24 6.33 30.77
C LEU A 15 -0.06 5.39 29.57
N PHE A 16 1.07 4.69 29.46
CA PHE A 16 1.25 3.60 28.49
C PHE A 16 1.15 2.22 29.16
N SER A 17 -0.01 1.88 29.69
CA SER A 17 -0.35 0.51 29.94
C SER A 17 -1.61 0.14 29.15
N ASN A 18 -1.43 -0.74 28.19
CA ASN A 18 -2.48 -1.47 27.46
C ASN A 18 -3.31 -0.72 26.40
N PHE A 19 -2.67 0.00 25.50
CA PHE A 19 -3.21 0.13 24.14
C PHE A 19 -2.29 -0.63 23.19
N VAL A 20 -2.84 -1.65 22.53
CA VAL A 20 -2.29 -2.14 21.28
C VAL A 20 -2.37 -0.95 20.33
N LEU A 21 -1.30 -0.19 20.24
CA LEU A 21 -1.11 0.83 19.23
C LEU A 21 -1.11 0.10 17.88
N ARG A 22 -2.25 0.09 17.22
CA ARG A 22 -2.26 0.04 15.76
C ARG A 22 -1.58 1.34 15.35
N ALA A 23 -0.29 1.26 15.04
CA ALA A 23 0.44 2.35 14.42
C ALA A 23 -0.10 2.50 12.99
N GLN A 24 -1.17 3.26 12.88
CA GLN A 24 -1.66 3.78 11.62
C GLN A 24 -0.83 5.04 11.35
N PHE A 25 0.40 4.86 10.87
CA PHE A 25 1.19 5.95 10.32
C PHE A 25 0.89 6.05 8.82
N GLY A 26 -0.35 6.42 8.51
CA GLY A 26 -0.75 7.05 7.27
C GLY A 26 -0.21 8.48 7.20
N ASN A 27 -0.68 9.25 6.27
CA ASN A 27 -0.35 10.66 6.04
C ASN A 27 -0.16 11.47 7.33
N ILE A 28 0.66 12.52 7.30
CA ILE A 28 0.77 13.48 8.39
C ILE A 28 -0.60 14.13 8.60
N GLU A 29 -1.15 14.00 9.79
CA GLU A 29 -2.51 14.40 10.13
C GLU A 29 -2.53 15.75 10.82
N PHE A 30 -3.47 16.60 10.47
CA PHE A 30 -3.69 17.90 11.10
C PHE A 30 -4.78 17.80 12.15
N VAL A 31 -4.41 17.90 13.42
CA VAL A 31 -5.35 17.86 14.54
C VAL A 31 -5.77 19.28 14.91
N GLU A 32 -7.07 19.52 14.99
CA GLU A 32 -7.61 20.83 15.38
C GLU A 32 -7.27 21.19 16.84
N ASN A 33 -7.03 22.47 17.08
CA ASN A 33 -6.84 23.01 18.42
C ASN A 33 -8.17 23.45 19.03
N LYS A 34 -8.60 22.75 20.07
CA LYS A 34 -9.79 23.09 20.89
C LYS A 34 -9.41 23.63 22.28
N GLY A 35 -8.20 24.19 22.43
CA GLY A 35 -7.69 24.71 23.69
C GLY A 35 -6.57 23.88 24.34
N GLN A 36 -6.26 22.69 23.78
CA GLN A 36 -5.18 21.83 24.30
C GLN A 36 -3.78 22.39 24.03
N TRP A 37 -3.63 23.33 23.09
CA TRP A 37 -2.39 24.02 22.77
C TRP A 37 -2.54 25.54 22.84
N ASP A 38 -1.46 26.25 22.59
CA ASP A 38 -1.42 27.72 22.51
C ASP A 38 -2.49 28.23 21.53
N SER A 39 -3.20 29.27 21.87
CA SER A 39 -4.31 29.84 21.08
C SER A 39 -3.88 30.37 19.71
N ARG A 40 -2.60 30.62 19.48
CA ARG A 40 -2.05 31.03 18.19
C ARG A 40 -1.96 29.86 17.19
N VAL A 41 -2.03 28.62 17.68
CA VAL A 41 -2.00 27.41 16.86
C VAL A 41 -3.43 27.06 16.49
N ALA A 42 -3.69 26.92 15.18
CA ALA A 42 -4.98 26.44 14.67
C ALA A 42 -4.98 24.90 14.54
N PHE A 43 -3.90 24.36 13.99
CA PHE A 43 -3.71 22.91 13.81
C PHE A 43 -2.30 22.50 14.18
N ARG A 44 -2.16 21.25 14.65
CA ARG A 44 -0.88 20.61 14.88
C ARG A 44 -0.78 19.31 14.12
N SER A 45 0.40 19.06 13.56
CA SER A 45 0.77 17.78 12.94
C SER A 45 2.03 17.24 13.58
N ASN A 46 2.13 15.91 13.69
CA ASN A 46 3.37 15.25 14.02
C ASN A 46 4.15 15.00 12.73
N ILE A 47 5.37 15.51 12.66
CA ILE A 47 6.29 15.26 11.56
C ILE A 47 7.44 14.34 12.06
N PRO A 48 8.18 13.68 11.15
CA PRO A 48 9.35 12.91 11.55
C PRO A 48 10.28 13.75 12.44
N ALA A 49 10.63 13.20 13.59
CA ALA A 49 11.47 13.86 14.60
C ALA A 49 10.97 15.24 15.05
N GLY A 50 9.66 15.50 15.08
CA GLY A 50 9.18 16.81 15.50
C GLY A 50 7.68 17.06 15.43
N ALA A 51 7.32 18.34 15.28
CA ALA A 51 5.94 18.77 15.10
C ALA A 51 5.85 20.01 14.21
N PHE A 52 4.76 20.12 13.47
CA PHE A 52 4.41 21.25 12.61
C PHE A 52 3.14 21.90 13.15
N PHE A 53 3.13 23.21 13.27
CA PHE A 53 2.03 23.98 13.85
C PHE A 53 1.55 25.02 12.84
N ILE A 54 0.32 24.91 12.35
CA ILE A 54 -0.31 25.91 11.49
C ILE A 54 -0.86 27.04 12.38
N ARG A 55 -0.52 28.27 12.01
CA ARG A 55 -1.01 29.51 12.63
C ARG A 55 -1.76 30.35 11.60
N THR A 56 -2.52 31.32 12.01
CA THR A 56 -3.28 32.21 11.12
C THR A 56 -2.40 33.00 10.13
N LYS A 57 -1.15 33.27 10.51
CA LYS A 57 -0.20 34.05 9.66
C LYS A 57 1.02 33.26 9.22
N GLY A 58 0.98 31.93 9.27
CA GLY A 58 2.12 31.14 8.89
C GLY A 58 2.20 29.81 9.66
N PHE A 59 3.41 29.30 9.88
CA PHE A 59 3.60 28.05 10.57
C PHE A 59 4.84 28.08 11.50
N THR A 60 4.92 27.10 12.37
CA THR A 60 6.10 26.85 13.22
C THR A 60 6.50 25.40 13.11
N VAL A 61 7.80 25.15 12.96
CA VAL A 61 8.40 23.81 12.94
C VAL A 61 9.19 23.61 14.23
N LEU A 62 8.92 22.51 14.92
CA LEU A 62 9.72 22.00 16.03
C LEU A 62 10.45 20.75 15.56
N GLN A 63 11.76 20.74 15.63
CA GLN A 63 12.62 19.62 15.26
C GLN A 63 13.39 19.11 16.48
N HIS A 64 13.48 17.79 16.63
CA HIS A 64 14.27 17.13 17.67
C HIS A 64 15.56 16.60 17.05
N ASP A 65 16.62 16.57 17.83
CA ASP A 65 17.85 15.86 17.50
C ASP A 65 17.58 14.35 17.45
N GLU A 66 17.85 13.75 16.29
CA GLU A 66 17.51 12.34 16.04
C GLU A 66 18.17 11.36 17.01
N LYS A 67 19.45 11.58 17.34
CA LYS A 67 20.18 10.71 18.27
C LYS A 67 19.61 10.80 19.67
N SER A 68 19.29 12.01 20.13
CA SER A 68 18.67 12.21 21.45
C SER A 68 17.24 11.65 21.50
N LEU A 69 16.50 11.71 20.39
CA LEU A 69 15.16 11.13 20.27
C LEU A 69 15.20 9.60 20.28
N GLN A 70 16.09 8.98 19.51
CA GLN A 70 16.30 7.53 19.48
C GLN A 70 16.71 7.00 20.86
N ASN A 71 17.64 7.68 21.54
CA ASN A 71 18.03 7.32 22.90
C ASN A 71 16.87 7.43 23.89
N PHE A 72 16.04 8.46 23.75
CA PHE A 72 14.83 8.63 24.56
C PHE A 72 13.82 7.50 24.32
N GLN A 73 13.57 7.15 23.06
CA GLN A 73 12.67 6.06 22.67
C GLN A 73 13.20 4.69 23.13
N ALA A 74 14.48 4.42 22.95
CA ALA A 74 15.11 3.17 23.36
C ALA A 74 14.98 2.94 24.88
N ILE A 75 15.11 3.99 25.70
CA ILE A 75 14.95 3.92 27.16
C ILE A 75 13.47 3.79 27.54
N ALA A 76 12.58 4.51 26.86
CA ALA A 76 11.13 4.43 27.10
C ALA A 76 10.55 3.04 26.76
N HIS A 77 11.12 2.33 25.79
CA HIS A 77 10.69 0.99 25.35
C HIS A 77 11.42 -0.17 26.06
N ASN A 78 12.41 0.11 26.90
CA ASN A 78 13.17 -0.93 27.61
C ASN A 78 12.41 -1.43 28.85
N HIS A 79 11.51 -2.40 28.65
CA HIS A 79 10.71 -3.03 29.72
C HIS A 79 11.46 -4.00 30.64
N SER A 80 12.75 -4.17 30.45
CA SER A 80 13.59 -4.95 31.40
C SER A 80 13.94 -4.08 32.62
N GLY A 81 13.24 -4.26 33.73
CA GLY A 81 13.26 -3.51 35.00
C GLY A 81 14.61 -3.36 35.70
N LYS A 82 15.65 -3.02 34.99
CA LYS A 82 16.92 -2.53 35.50
C LYS A 82 17.20 -1.17 34.88
N ILE A 83 16.58 -0.14 35.44
CA ILE A 83 17.14 1.20 35.34
C ILE A 83 18.46 1.11 36.12
N ALA A 84 19.56 0.93 35.42
CA ALA A 84 20.87 1.16 36.01
C ALA A 84 20.86 2.61 36.50
N GLU A 85 21.15 2.81 37.76
CA GLU A 85 21.42 4.13 38.33
C GLU A 85 22.63 4.75 37.62
N SER A 86 22.43 5.24 36.43
CA SER A 86 23.34 6.16 35.80
C SER A 86 22.73 7.56 35.94
N ASN A 87 23.45 8.43 36.63
CA ASN A 87 23.16 9.86 36.82
C ASN A 87 23.10 10.68 35.52
N ASN A 88 22.83 10.05 34.36
CA ASN A 88 22.71 10.71 33.07
C ASN A 88 21.28 11.25 32.90
N LYS A 89 21.12 12.56 33.08
CA LYS A 89 19.90 13.25 32.69
C LYS A 89 19.58 12.97 31.22
N LEU A 90 18.41 12.38 30.94
CA LEU A 90 17.83 12.31 29.61
C LEU A 90 17.60 13.74 29.09
N ILE A 91 18.32 14.10 28.03
CA ILE A 91 18.21 15.43 27.41
C ILE A 91 17.71 15.21 25.99
N LEU A 92 16.48 15.66 25.70
CA LEU A 92 15.98 15.79 24.33
C LEU A 92 16.33 17.19 23.82
N ARG A 93 17.25 17.27 22.87
CA ARG A 93 17.60 18.52 22.20
C ARG A 93 16.58 18.82 21.13
N SER A 94 16.13 20.07 21.06
CA SER A 94 15.11 20.49 20.10
C SER A 94 15.38 21.91 19.64
N HIS A 95 15.03 22.22 18.39
CA HIS A 95 15.08 23.53 17.81
C HIS A 95 13.71 23.88 17.21
N ALA A 96 13.29 25.14 17.35
CA ALA A 96 12.05 25.61 16.75
C ALA A 96 12.30 26.88 15.94
N TYR A 97 11.77 26.90 14.73
CA TYR A 97 11.72 28.11 13.91
C TYR A 97 10.29 28.38 13.43
N SER A 98 10.02 29.63 13.07
CA SER A 98 8.72 30.07 12.59
C SER A 98 8.86 30.73 11.23
N VAL A 99 7.85 30.57 10.38
CA VAL A 99 7.71 31.23 9.10
C VAL A 99 6.39 32.01 9.11
N ASP A 100 6.46 33.32 8.87
CA ASP A 100 5.32 34.21 8.87
C ASP A 100 5.15 34.86 7.48
N PHE A 101 3.91 34.94 6.98
CA PHE A 101 3.54 35.67 5.79
C PHE A 101 3.47 37.17 6.12
N VAL A 102 4.48 37.93 5.69
CA VAL A 102 4.62 39.37 6.03
C VAL A 102 3.48 40.16 5.40
N ASN A 103 2.82 40.99 6.19
CA ASN A 103 1.63 41.76 5.81
C ASN A 103 0.48 40.89 5.27
N GLY A 104 0.43 39.61 5.65
CA GLY A 104 -0.72 38.75 5.42
C GLY A 104 -1.99 39.23 6.15
N SER A 105 -3.16 38.82 5.69
CA SER A 105 -4.45 39.18 6.26
C SER A 105 -4.53 38.91 7.76
N GLU A 106 -5.12 39.85 8.50
CA GLU A 106 -5.40 39.66 9.94
C GLU A 106 -6.56 38.69 10.19
N THR A 107 -7.48 38.57 9.21
CA THR A 107 -8.69 37.73 9.28
C THR A 107 -8.65 36.69 8.17
N VAL A 108 -7.77 35.70 8.35
CA VAL A 108 -7.65 34.56 7.44
C VAL A 108 -8.72 33.54 7.74
N GLU A 109 -9.50 33.13 6.76
CA GLU A 109 -10.37 31.98 6.87
C GLU A 109 -9.53 30.71 6.78
N ILE A 110 -9.65 29.84 7.79
CA ILE A 110 -8.94 28.56 7.83
C ILE A 110 -9.94 27.46 7.47
N ILE A 111 -9.71 26.81 6.34
CA ILE A 111 -10.57 25.74 5.84
C ILE A 111 -9.81 24.41 6.02
N PRO A 112 -10.20 23.58 7.02
CA PRO A 112 -9.71 22.22 7.12
C PRO A 112 -10.40 21.34 6.08
N ASP A 113 -9.67 20.44 5.46
CA ASP A 113 -10.12 19.59 4.37
C ASP A 113 -9.77 18.12 4.64
N LYS A 114 -10.53 17.22 4.04
CA LYS A 114 -10.34 15.76 4.17
C LYS A 114 -10.33 15.30 5.64
N PRO A 115 -11.46 15.45 6.37
CA PRO A 115 -11.55 14.96 7.75
C PRO A 115 -11.41 13.43 7.79
N LEU A 116 -10.76 12.92 8.83
CA LEU A 116 -10.74 11.50 9.15
C LEU A 116 -11.92 11.15 10.07
N ASP A 117 -12.38 9.91 10.00
CA ASP A 117 -13.44 9.39 10.89
C ASP A 117 -12.99 9.27 12.36
N THR A 118 -11.69 9.31 12.59
CA THR A 118 -11.08 9.26 13.91
C THR A 118 -10.90 10.65 14.50
N TYR A 119 -10.84 10.72 15.81
CA TYR A 119 -10.55 11.96 16.54
C TYR A 119 -9.63 11.68 17.73
N ASN A 120 -8.94 12.71 18.20
CA ASN A 120 -8.09 12.62 19.36
C ASN A 120 -8.73 13.25 20.59
N ASN A 121 -8.44 12.69 21.77
CA ASN A 121 -8.78 13.26 23.06
C ASN A 121 -7.50 13.59 23.82
N TYR A 122 -7.45 14.79 24.39
CA TYR A 122 -6.31 15.31 25.15
C TYR A 122 -6.72 15.61 26.60
N PHE A 123 -6.56 14.64 27.48
CA PHE A 123 -6.78 14.77 28.94
C PHE A 123 -5.44 14.70 29.65
N ILE A 124 -4.55 15.66 29.36
CA ILE A 124 -3.16 15.64 29.78
C ILE A 124 -2.92 16.72 30.85
N GLY A 125 -2.29 16.33 31.93
CA GLY A 125 -1.97 17.23 33.05
C GLY A 125 -3.13 17.46 34.01
N SER A 126 -2.88 18.24 35.06
CA SER A 126 -3.85 18.54 36.12
C SER A 126 -4.76 19.75 35.83
N ASP A 127 -4.45 20.51 34.79
CA ASP A 127 -5.23 21.69 34.37
C ASP A 127 -6.32 21.29 33.40
N SER A 128 -7.54 21.12 33.88
CA SER A 128 -8.69 20.70 33.10
C SER A 128 -9.12 21.75 32.03
N SER A 129 -8.70 23.00 32.15
CA SER A 129 -8.96 24.03 31.13
C SER A 129 -8.22 23.78 29.80
N LYS A 130 -7.21 22.90 29.83
CA LYS A 130 -6.44 22.45 28.67
C LYS A 130 -6.84 21.07 28.18
N TRP A 131 -7.90 20.49 28.75
CA TRP A 131 -8.43 19.23 28.25
C TRP A 131 -9.35 19.50 27.07
N ALA A 132 -9.16 18.72 26.01
CA ALA A 132 -9.96 18.81 24.81
C ALA A 132 -10.38 17.40 24.38
N ASN A 133 -11.67 17.26 24.06
CA ASN A 133 -12.22 16.01 23.51
C ASN A 133 -12.69 16.22 22.07
N HIS A 134 -12.84 15.12 21.35
CA HIS A 134 -13.32 15.15 19.96
C HIS A 134 -12.53 16.15 19.08
N CYS A 135 -11.20 16.23 19.25
CA CYS A 135 -10.35 17.01 18.38
C CYS A 135 -10.29 16.31 17.02
N ARG A 136 -10.97 16.88 16.03
CA ARG A 136 -11.04 16.30 14.69
C ARG A 136 -9.67 16.30 14.01
N ILE A 137 -9.50 15.36 13.09
CA ILE A 137 -8.27 15.15 12.36
C ILE A 137 -8.55 15.37 10.87
N PHE A 138 -7.64 16.05 10.16
CA PHE A 138 -7.76 16.40 8.76
C PHE A 138 -6.49 16.07 8.01
N GLN A 139 -6.59 15.83 6.69
CA GLN A 139 -5.44 15.56 5.83
C GLN A 139 -4.90 16.82 5.15
N ALA A 140 -5.69 17.89 5.08
CA ALA A 140 -5.24 19.16 4.54
C ALA A 140 -5.88 20.34 5.30
N VAL A 141 -5.20 21.51 5.22
CA VAL A 141 -5.69 22.78 5.80
C VAL A 141 -5.31 23.91 4.87
N THR A 142 -6.28 24.71 4.45
CA THR A 142 -6.07 25.86 3.58
C THR A 142 -6.24 27.17 4.34
N LEU A 143 -5.25 28.06 4.28
CA LEU A 143 -5.36 29.47 4.67
C LEU A 143 -5.87 30.25 3.46
N LYS A 144 -7.14 30.62 3.50
CA LYS A 144 -7.83 31.30 2.40
C LYS A 144 -7.52 32.78 2.39
N ASN A 145 -7.17 33.33 1.21
CA ASN A 145 -6.87 34.76 1.04
C ASN A 145 -5.85 35.30 2.06
N ILE A 146 -4.76 34.56 2.29
CA ILE A 146 -3.65 35.05 3.14
C ILE A 146 -3.10 36.38 2.61
N TYR A 147 -3.10 36.54 1.28
CA TYR A 147 -3.08 37.81 0.56
C TYR A 147 -4.29 37.85 -0.38
N PRO A 148 -4.74 39.03 -0.85
CA PRO A 148 -5.85 39.09 -1.79
C PRO A 148 -5.63 38.19 -3.01
N LYS A 149 -6.52 37.20 -3.18
CA LYS A 149 -6.44 36.17 -4.24
C LYS A 149 -5.23 35.22 -4.15
N ILE A 150 -4.69 35.03 -2.95
CA ILE A 150 -3.61 34.06 -2.73
C ILE A 150 -3.98 33.22 -1.53
N ASP A 151 -4.06 31.92 -1.74
CA ASP A 151 -4.29 30.91 -0.71
C ASP A 151 -3.01 30.16 -0.42
N VAL A 152 -2.89 29.58 0.79
CA VAL A 152 -1.80 28.65 1.12
C VAL A 152 -2.43 27.37 1.63
N ARG A 153 -2.19 26.27 0.95
CA ARG A 153 -2.70 24.95 1.31
C ARG A 153 -1.61 24.09 1.89
N TYR A 154 -1.78 23.68 3.12
CA TYR A 154 -0.95 22.69 3.79
C TYR A 154 -1.60 21.32 3.65
N TYR A 155 -0.85 20.33 3.24
CA TYR A 155 -1.35 18.98 3.06
C TYR A 155 -0.20 17.98 3.20
N THR A 156 -0.55 16.72 3.13
CA THR A 156 0.43 15.66 3.13
C THR A 156 0.43 14.99 1.77
N GLU A 157 1.57 14.90 1.20
CA GLU A 157 1.80 14.10 0.03
C GLU A 157 2.92 13.12 0.30
N ASN A 158 2.64 11.84 0.03
CA ASN A 158 3.61 10.76 0.27
C ASN A 158 4.19 10.75 1.71
N GLY A 159 3.36 11.10 2.70
CA GLY A 159 3.74 11.15 4.10
C GLY A 159 4.69 12.30 4.49
N ARG A 160 4.85 13.30 3.63
CA ARG A 160 5.62 14.52 3.90
C ARG A 160 4.72 15.74 3.95
N MET A 161 5.10 16.69 4.79
CA MET A 161 4.44 17.98 4.86
C MET A 161 4.77 18.78 3.60
N LYS A 162 3.74 19.19 2.88
CA LYS A 162 3.82 20.12 1.74
C LYS A 162 2.96 21.35 1.99
N TYR A 163 3.28 22.41 1.29
CA TYR A 163 2.38 23.54 1.16
C TYR A 163 2.45 24.11 -0.26
N ASP A 164 1.28 24.40 -0.82
CA ASP A 164 1.16 25.09 -2.10
C ASP A 164 0.73 26.53 -1.87
N ILE A 165 1.33 27.44 -2.64
CA ILE A 165 0.84 28.81 -2.76
C ILE A 165 0.03 28.88 -4.05
N VAL A 166 -1.29 29.03 -3.90
CA VAL A 166 -2.24 29.09 -5.01
C VAL A 166 -2.59 30.56 -5.29
N ALA A 167 -2.06 31.07 -6.39
CA ALA A 167 -2.35 32.44 -6.83
C ALA A 167 -3.46 32.44 -7.89
N TRP A 168 -4.61 33.00 -7.53
CA TRP A 168 -5.80 33.11 -8.39
C TRP A 168 -5.64 34.21 -9.43
N PRO A 169 -6.42 34.20 -10.53
CA PRO A 169 -6.34 35.21 -11.57
C PRO A 169 -6.34 36.65 -11.06
N GLY A 170 -5.29 37.39 -11.42
CA GLY A 170 -5.07 38.76 -10.99
C GLY A 170 -4.49 38.92 -9.58
N ALA A 171 -3.91 37.86 -8.99
CA ALA A 171 -3.11 37.94 -7.77
C ALA A 171 -1.82 38.74 -8.00
N ASP A 172 -1.39 39.49 -6.97
CA ASP A 172 -0.09 40.18 -6.98
C ASP A 172 0.96 39.34 -6.25
N LEU A 173 1.78 38.62 -7.02
CA LEU A 173 2.80 37.70 -6.50
C LEU A 173 3.90 38.43 -5.70
N ASN A 174 4.12 39.74 -5.91
CA ASN A 174 5.12 40.48 -5.15
C ASN A 174 4.77 40.63 -3.66
N LYS A 175 3.51 40.40 -3.29
CA LYS A 175 3.05 40.41 -1.90
C LYS A 175 3.47 39.16 -1.13
N ILE A 176 3.83 38.08 -1.80
CA ILE A 176 4.25 36.82 -1.17
C ILE A 176 5.64 37.02 -0.57
N VAL A 177 5.68 37.14 0.74
CA VAL A 177 6.92 37.30 1.51
C VAL A 177 6.84 36.42 2.74
N LEU A 178 7.78 35.48 2.86
CA LEU A 178 7.90 34.58 3.98
C LEU A 178 9.09 35.00 4.85
N GLN A 179 8.82 35.39 6.11
CA GLN A 179 9.83 35.80 7.10
C GLN A 179 10.18 34.61 7.98
N TYR A 180 11.44 34.20 7.96
CA TYR A 180 11.95 33.14 8.82
C TYR A 180 12.50 33.74 10.14
N THR A 181 12.10 33.16 11.26
CA THR A 181 12.52 33.59 12.61
C THR A 181 12.88 32.38 13.46
N GLY A 182 14.02 32.42 14.11
CA GLY A 182 14.47 31.35 15.03
C GLY A 182 15.38 30.29 14.37
N ALA A 183 15.56 30.29 13.06
CA ALA A 183 16.61 29.51 12.42
C ALA A 183 18.00 30.09 12.74
N ASP A 184 19.03 29.24 12.85
CA ASP A 184 20.42 29.69 13.07
C ASP A 184 20.98 30.43 11.85
N ASN A 185 20.61 29.96 10.66
CA ASN A 185 20.94 30.61 9.38
C ASN A 185 20.01 30.08 8.28
N ILE A 186 19.75 30.88 7.25
CA ILE A 186 19.10 30.44 6.02
C ILE A 186 19.95 30.86 4.83
N LYS A 187 20.09 29.98 3.83
CA LYS A 187 20.85 30.26 2.61
C LYS A 187 20.23 29.54 1.41
N LEU A 188 20.50 30.05 0.22
CA LEU A 188 20.25 29.31 -1.01
C LEU A 188 21.49 28.50 -1.39
N ASP A 189 21.28 27.24 -1.77
CA ASP A 189 22.32 26.33 -2.23
C ASP A 189 21.78 25.53 -3.42
N ASN A 190 22.39 25.71 -4.59
CA ASN A 190 21.93 25.11 -5.86
C ASN A 190 20.42 25.28 -6.14
N ARG A 191 19.87 26.48 -5.85
CA ARG A 191 18.43 26.85 -5.97
C ARG A 191 17.53 26.38 -4.82
N ASP A 192 17.95 25.43 -3.99
CA ASP A 192 17.22 24.99 -2.80
C ASP A 192 17.42 25.94 -1.63
N LEU A 193 16.45 26.03 -0.74
CA LEU A 193 16.54 26.77 0.51
C LEU A 193 17.01 25.84 1.63
N ILE A 194 18.14 26.17 2.24
CA ILE A 194 18.69 25.44 3.39
C ILE A 194 18.45 26.26 4.65
N ILE A 195 17.67 25.70 5.57
CA ILE A 195 17.37 26.27 6.88
C ILE A 195 18.22 25.53 7.91
N LYS A 196 19.22 26.20 8.46
CA LYS A 196 20.12 25.63 9.48
C LYS A 196 19.51 25.74 10.85
N THR A 197 19.54 24.62 11.60
CA THR A 197 19.12 24.55 13.00
C THR A 197 20.19 23.90 13.85
N SER A 198 20.13 24.11 15.15
CA SER A 198 21.09 23.49 16.11
C SER A 198 20.95 21.96 16.23
N VAL A 199 19.97 21.36 15.54
CA VAL A 199 19.67 19.90 15.59
C VAL A 199 19.67 19.25 14.20
N GLY A 200 20.08 19.96 13.17
CA GLY A 200 20.16 19.50 11.79
C GLY A 200 19.61 20.52 10.80
N ASP A 201 19.94 20.35 9.52
CA ASP A 201 19.50 21.23 8.45
C ASP A 201 18.14 20.77 7.91
N VAL A 202 17.24 21.71 7.63
CA VAL A 202 16.00 21.48 6.87
C VAL A 202 16.20 22.01 5.45
N LYS A 203 15.79 21.23 4.46
CA LYS A 203 15.93 21.57 3.07
C LYS A 203 14.55 21.72 2.44
N GLU A 204 14.27 22.89 1.85
CA GLU A 204 13.14 23.10 0.95
C GLU A 204 13.68 23.18 -0.48
N LEU A 205 13.12 22.34 -1.37
CA LEU A 205 13.59 22.23 -2.75
C LEU A 205 13.24 23.47 -3.57
N ASP A 206 13.88 23.63 -4.73
CA ASP A 206 13.57 24.67 -5.73
C ASP A 206 12.05 24.63 -6.06
N PRO A 207 11.35 25.80 -6.07
CA PRO A 207 9.90 25.81 -6.18
C PRO A 207 9.45 25.39 -7.58
N PHE A 208 8.83 24.22 -7.67
CA PHE A 208 8.16 23.80 -8.89
C PHE A 208 6.91 24.66 -9.09
N THR A 209 6.80 25.34 -10.21
CA THR A 209 5.72 26.31 -10.44
C THR A 209 5.08 26.06 -11.78
N TYR A 210 3.75 26.05 -11.84
CA TYR A 210 3.03 25.74 -13.06
C TYR A 210 1.71 26.48 -13.19
N GLN A 211 1.21 26.54 -14.41
CA GLN A 211 -0.13 26.97 -14.78
C GLN A 211 -0.76 25.96 -15.72
N PHE A 212 -2.08 26.01 -15.87
CA PHE A 212 -2.77 25.25 -16.90
C PHE A 212 -3.07 26.14 -18.11
N GLU A 213 -2.60 25.72 -19.29
CA GLU A 213 -2.91 26.33 -20.57
C GLU A 213 -3.59 25.27 -21.46
N ASN A 214 -4.84 25.51 -21.89
CA ASN A 214 -5.63 24.53 -22.64
C ASN A 214 -5.73 23.15 -21.95
N ASN A 215 -6.00 23.13 -20.66
CA ASN A 215 -6.04 21.93 -19.82
C ASN A 215 -4.71 21.14 -19.77
N GLN A 216 -3.59 21.83 -19.97
CA GLN A 216 -2.27 21.23 -19.89
C GLN A 216 -1.42 21.97 -18.86
N ARG A 217 -0.70 21.23 -18.03
CA ARG A 217 0.25 21.78 -17.06
C ARG A 217 1.43 22.38 -17.85
N LYS A 218 1.59 23.68 -17.73
CA LYS A 218 2.72 24.41 -18.31
C LYS A 218 3.61 24.87 -17.18
N GLN A 219 4.81 24.34 -17.14
CA GLN A 219 5.81 24.79 -16.16
C GLN A 219 6.13 26.26 -16.36
N ILE A 220 6.18 26.97 -15.26
CA ILE A 220 6.50 28.40 -15.20
C ILE A 220 7.83 28.57 -14.45
N SER A 221 8.75 29.34 -15.03
CA SER A 221 10.02 29.60 -14.35
C SER A 221 9.82 30.38 -13.07
N CYS A 222 10.16 29.76 -11.95
CA CYS A 222 10.15 30.34 -10.62
C CYS A 222 11.52 30.17 -9.95
N LYS A 223 11.88 31.10 -9.07
CA LYS A 223 13.12 31.04 -8.27
C LYS A 223 12.87 31.66 -6.91
N TYR A 224 13.50 31.10 -5.90
CA TYR A 224 13.66 31.76 -4.61
C TYR A 224 14.51 33.02 -4.71
N ILE A 225 14.09 34.07 -4.05
CA ILE A 225 14.90 35.28 -3.78
C ILE A 225 14.98 35.41 -2.24
N LEU A 226 16.16 35.22 -1.71
CA LEU A 226 16.43 35.38 -0.28
C LEU A 226 17.15 36.71 -0.04
N ARG A 227 16.58 37.53 0.85
CA ARG A 227 17.20 38.75 1.36
C ARG A 227 17.08 38.77 2.86
N ASP A 228 18.22 38.77 3.53
CA ASP A 228 18.28 38.56 4.99
C ASP A 228 17.53 37.26 5.34
N ASN A 229 16.45 37.34 6.13
CA ASN A 229 15.60 36.19 6.47
C ASN A 229 14.23 36.24 5.78
N GLU A 230 14.07 37.05 4.71
CA GLU A 230 12.88 37.10 3.89
C GLU A 230 13.03 36.29 2.60
N LEU A 231 12.13 35.34 2.38
CA LEU A 231 12.04 34.57 1.15
C LEU A 231 10.91 35.13 0.29
N ARG A 232 11.19 35.33 -1.00
CA ARG A 232 10.28 35.76 -2.04
C ARG A 232 10.38 34.85 -3.25
N PHE A 233 9.43 34.95 -4.16
CA PHE A 233 9.37 34.17 -5.39
C PHE A 233 9.53 35.08 -6.61
N SER A 234 10.44 34.76 -7.52
CA SER A 234 10.57 35.42 -8.82
C SER A 234 9.97 34.58 -9.91
N VAL A 235 8.74 34.84 -10.29
CA VAL A 235 8.00 34.09 -11.31
C VAL A 235 8.08 34.89 -12.63
N LYS A 236 8.42 34.23 -13.74
CA LYS A 236 8.57 34.89 -15.08
C LYS A 236 7.68 34.21 -16.10
N ASN A 237 7.19 35.00 -17.06
CA ASN A 237 6.46 34.50 -18.23
C ASN A 237 5.21 33.70 -17.90
N TYR A 238 4.43 34.14 -16.91
CA TYR A 238 3.15 33.50 -16.51
C TYR A 238 1.95 34.32 -17.02
N ASP A 239 0.84 33.64 -17.25
CA ASP A 239 -0.44 34.31 -17.57
C ASP A 239 -1.13 34.73 -16.27
N ASN A 240 -1.34 36.02 -16.05
CA ASN A 240 -2.01 36.53 -14.87
C ASN A 240 -3.55 36.31 -14.87
N LYS A 241 -4.10 35.72 -15.92
CA LYS A 241 -5.52 35.32 -16.03
C LYS A 241 -5.74 33.85 -15.72
N ALA A 242 -4.69 33.07 -15.56
CA ALA A 242 -4.73 31.67 -15.18
C ALA A 242 -4.28 31.47 -13.71
N VAL A 243 -4.74 30.41 -13.07
CA VAL A 243 -4.27 30.02 -11.74
C VAL A 243 -2.80 29.62 -11.84
N LEU A 244 -1.97 30.11 -10.92
CA LEU A 244 -0.57 29.75 -10.76
C LEU A 244 -0.39 28.99 -9.46
N ILE A 245 0.28 27.83 -9.53
CA ILE A 245 0.61 27.01 -8.36
C ILE A 245 2.12 26.97 -8.20
N ILE A 246 2.60 27.23 -6.99
CA ILE A 246 4.01 27.12 -6.59
C ILE A 246 4.10 25.96 -5.62
N ASP A 247 4.66 24.84 -6.06
CA ASP A 247 4.75 23.56 -5.36
C ASP A 247 6.22 23.16 -5.15
N PRO A 248 6.72 23.04 -3.91
CA PRO A 248 8.02 22.45 -3.62
C PRO A 248 7.93 20.92 -3.64
N THR A 249 8.51 20.23 -4.63
CA THR A 249 8.49 18.77 -4.79
C THR A 249 9.44 18.08 -3.81
N LEU A 250 8.96 17.01 -3.14
CA LEU A 250 9.74 16.17 -2.22
C LEU A 250 9.83 14.73 -2.69
N ILE A 251 11.03 14.14 -2.61
CA ILE A 251 11.34 12.77 -2.97
C ILE A 251 11.85 12.05 -1.73
N PHE A 252 11.54 10.75 -1.57
CA PHE A 252 12.29 9.95 -0.62
C PHE A 252 13.08 8.83 -1.30
N SER A 253 14.29 8.61 -0.80
CA SER A 253 15.14 7.47 -1.11
C SER A 253 15.80 6.97 0.17
N SER A 254 15.69 5.67 0.46
CA SER A 254 16.16 5.05 1.70
C SER A 254 16.72 3.67 1.45
N PHE A 255 17.75 3.26 2.17
CA PHE A 255 18.18 1.87 2.23
C PHE A 255 17.29 1.04 3.17
N SER A 256 17.41 -0.29 3.07
CA SER A 256 16.74 -1.25 3.96
C SER A 256 17.27 -1.23 5.39
N GLY A 257 18.51 -0.78 5.57
CA GLY A 257 19.23 -0.82 6.85
C GLY A 257 19.86 -2.18 7.15
N SER A 258 19.99 -3.05 6.15
CA SER A 258 20.72 -4.33 6.30
C SER A 258 22.19 -4.08 6.52
N THR A 259 22.79 -4.80 7.48
CA THR A 259 24.25 -4.84 7.72
C THR A 259 24.94 -5.93 6.93
N GLY A 260 24.18 -6.89 6.39
CA GLY A 260 24.62 -7.88 5.42
C GLY A 260 24.19 -7.49 4.01
N SER A 261 24.78 -8.12 2.99
CA SER A 261 24.46 -7.87 1.58
C SER A 261 23.00 -8.21 1.30
N ASN A 262 22.28 -7.24 0.72
CA ASN A 262 20.85 -7.30 0.49
C ASN A 262 20.52 -6.69 -0.88
N TRP A 263 20.09 -7.50 -1.82
CA TRP A 263 19.92 -7.11 -3.23
C TRP A 263 18.46 -6.75 -3.51
N GLY A 264 18.23 -5.68 -4.28
CA GLY A 264 16.89 -5.18 -4.60
C GLY A 264 16.27 -5.88 -5.80
N PHE A 265 15.01 -6.34 -5.66
CA PHE A 265 14.27 -7.04 -6.72
C PHE A 265 12.99 -6.33 -7.11
N THR A 266 12.06 -6.13 -6.20
CA THR A 266 10.70 -5.70 -6.55
C THR A 266 10.12 -4.78 -5.49
N ALA A 267 9.22 -3.90 -5.91
CA ALA A 267 8.51 -3.01 -4.99
C ALA A 267 7.05 -2.79 -5.40
N THR A 268 6.22 -2.47 -4.41
CA THR A 268 4.83 -2.08 -4.62
C THR A 268 4.35 -1.12 -3.53
N TYR A 269 3.16 -0.60 -3.70
CA TYR A 269 2.51 0.32 -2.77
C TYR A 269 1.42 -0.33 -1.94
N GLY A 270 1.21 0.15 -0.73
CA GLY A 270 0.02 -0.12 0.06
C GLY A 270 -1.09 0.89 -0.24
N ALA A 271 -2.34 0.53 0.03
CA ALA A 271 -3.49 1.44 -0.10
C ALA A 271 -3.35 2.72 0.75
N ASP A 272 -2.55 2.68 1.81
CA ASP A 272 -2.20 3.80 2.68
C ASP A 272 -0.98 4.62 2.17
N GLY A 273 -0.50 4.33 0.96
CA GLY A 273 0.70 4.94 0.39
C GLY A 273 2.02 4.45 0.99
N SER A 274 1.99 3.43 1.87
CA SER A 274 3.21 2.79 2.37
C SER A 274 3.99 2.11 1.25
N PHE A 275 5.29 1.97 1.44
CA PHE A 275 6.20 1.35 0.48
C PHE A 275 6.51 -0.08 0.90
N PHE A 276 6.26 -1.05 0.05
CA PHE A 276 6.75 -2.42 0.20
C PHE A 276 7.93 -2.64 -0.73
N GLY A 277 9.09 -2.96 -0.16
CA GLY A 277 10.28 -3.37 -0.89
C GLY A 277 10.63 -4.82 -0.61
N ALA A 278 11.04 -5.52 -1.63
CA ALA A 278 11.55 -6.87 -1.49
C ALA A 278 12.87 -7.07 -2.23
N GLY A 279 13.67 -7.92 -1.66
CA GLY A 279 14.95 -8.33 -2.21
C GLY A 279 15.38 -9.68 -1.65
N ILE A 280 16.62 -10.03 -1.88
CA ILE A 280 17.24 -11.21 -1.29
C ILE A 280 18.34 -10.83 -0.30
N ASN A 281 18.50 -11.63 0.73
CA ASN A 281 19.67 -11.61 1.60
C ASN A 281 20.49 -12.87 1.38
N ILE A 282 21.76 -12.69 1.08
CA ILE A 282 22.72 -13.81 0.91
C ILE A 282 23.47 -14.12 2.21
N GLU A 283 23.19 -13.36 3.25
CA GLU A 283 23.74 -13.51 4.60
C GLU A 283 22.81 -12.89 5.65
N SER A 284 23.08 -13.15 6.91
CA SER A 284 22.34 -12.52 8.01
C SER A 284 22.64 -11.03 8.11
N GLY A 285 21.75 -10.25 8.76
CA GLY A 285 21.96 -8.82 8.99
C GLY A 285 20.82 -7.94 8.56
N PHE A 286 19.80 -8.49 7.90
CA PHE A 286 18.58 -7.73 7.57
C PHE A 286 17.80 -7.39 8.86
N PRO A 287 17.36 -6.13 9.03
CA PRO A 287 16.77 -5.66 10.27
C PRO A 287 15.32 -6.12 10.43
N THR A 288 15.10 -7.33 10.94
CA THR A 288 13.75 -7.85 11.17
C THR A 288 13.02 -7.16 12.32
N SER A 289 11.69 -7.14 12.27
CA SER A 289 10.85 -6.59 13.34
C SER A 289 10.60 -7.60 14.45
N THR A 290 10.43 -7.14 15.69
CA THR A 290 9.98 -7.99 16.79
C THR A 290 8.61 -8.59 16.47
N GLY A 291 8.47 -9.91 16.56
CA GLY A 291 7.23 -10.62 16.22
C GLY A 291 6.98 -10.80 14.72
N ALA A 292 7.94 -10.48 13.85
CA ALA A 292 7.87 -10.77 12.42
C ALA A 292 7.75 -12.28 12.16
N PHE A 293 7.21 -12.63 11.01
CA PHE A 293 6.97 -14.02 10.62
C PHE A 293 8.24 -14.87 10.71
N GLN A 294 9.35 -14.38 10.16
CA GLN A 294 10.65 -15.04 10.22
C GLN A 294 11.73 -14.00 10.55
N THR A 295 12.34 -14.16 11.74
CA THR A 295 13.35 -13.22 12.25
C THR A 295 14.78 -13.69 12.04
N VAL A 296 14.96 -14.92 11.61
CA VAL A 296 16.27 -15.56 11.40
C VAL A 296 16.39 -15.93 9.92
N TRP A 297 17.52 -15.57 9.32
CA TRP A 297 17.90 -16.00 7.98
C TRP A 297 17.95 -17.53 7.93
N GLY A 298 17.21 -18.13 6.97
CA GLY A 298 17.10 -19.58 6.82
C GLY A 298 18.39 -20.22 6.34
N GLY A 299 19.14 -19.46 5.54
CA GLY A 299 20.49 -19.80 5.12
C GLY A 299 20.59 -21.11 4.35
N GLY A 300 21.79 -21.39 3.84
CA GLY A 300 22.15 -22.65 3.20
C GLY A 300 23.63 -22.86 3.28
N THR A 301 24.10 -24.04 2.86
CA THR A 301 25.52 -24.31 2.74
C THR A 301 26.00 -23.95 1.34
N GLY A 302 26.69 -22.83 1.21
CA GLY A 302 27.31 -22.37 -0.04
C GLY A 302 27.15 -20.85 -0.25
N ASN A 303 27.91 -20.28 -1.20
CA ASN A 303 27.92 -18.83 -1.48
C ASN A 303 26.69 -18.34 -2.28
N THR A 304 25.66 -19.17 -2.44
CA THR A 304 24.50 -18.89 -3.28
C THR A 304 23.15 -18.97 -2.56
N ALA A 305 23.12 -19.37 -1.28
CA ALA A 305 21.88 -19.44 -0.53
C ALA A 305 21.32 -18.03 -0.24
N SER A 306 20.04 -17.85 -0.50
CA SER A 306 19.38 -16.54 -0.33
C SER A 306 17.95 -16.70 0.17
N ASP A 307 17.53 -15.83 1.11
CA ASP A 307 16.16 -15.71 1.55
C ASP A 307 15.53 -14.43 0.98
N ILE A 308 14.26 -14.49 0.68
CA ILE A 308 13.44 -13.29 0.42
C ILE A 308 13.47 -12.41 1.67
N SER A 309 13.71 -11.12 1.50
CA SER A 309 13.52 -10.10 2.53
C SER A 309 12.42 -9.14 2.13
N ILE A 310 11.48 -8.88 3.04
CA ILE A 310 10.39 -7.94 2.86
C ILE A 310 10.51 -6.83 3.89
N ILE A 311 10.42 -5.58 3.43
CA ILE A 311 10.35 -4.40 4.29
C ILE A 311 9.17 -3.54 3.89
N ARG A 312 8.39 -3.09 4.89
CA ARG A 312 7.35 -2.08 4.71
C ARG A 312 7.78 -0.80 5.39
N LEU A 313 7.87 0.28 4.61
CA LEU A 313 8.14 1.62 5.11
C LEU A 313 6.88 2.47 5.13
N SER A 314 6.86 3.44 6.05
CA SER A 314 5.83 4.50 6.05
C SER A 314 5.80 5.26 4.72
N PRO A 315 4.69 5.93 4.37
CA PRO A 315 4.56 6.66 3.11
C PRO A 315 5.66 7.67 2.82
N ASN A 316 6.29 8.22 3.86
CA ASN A 316 7.41 9.16 3.77
C ASN A 316 8.80 8.52 3.89
N GLY A 317 8.90 7.21 3.98
CA GLY A 317 10.17 6.48 4.12
C GLY A 317 10.88 6.65 5.46
N ALA A 318 10.31 7.39 6.42
CA ALA A 318 10.99 7.71 7.68
C ALA A 318 10.98 6.56 8.69
N ASN A 319 9.97 5.71 8.64
CA ASN A 319 9.78 4.64 9.62
C ASN A 319 9.62 3.28 8.93
N ARG A 320 10.26 2.27 9.50
CA ARG A 320 9.97 0.89 9.18
C ARG A 320 8.72 0.44 9.93
N ILE A 321 7.68 0.04 9.19
CA ILE A 321 6.45 -0.50 9.77
C ILE A 321 6.70 -1.94 10.21
N TYR A 322 7.24 -2.75 9.31
CA TYR A 322 7.77 -4.08 9.64
C TYR A 322 8.80 -4.54 8.61
N SER A 323 9.56 -5.57 8.97
CA SER A 323 10.42 -6.32 8.05
C SER A 323 10.60 -7.75 8.52
N THR A 324 10.72 -8.67 7.58
CA THR A 324 10.80 -10.12 7.81
C THR A 324 11.60 -10.80 6.72
N TYR A 325 12.20 -11.95 7.03
CA TYR A 325 12.60 -12.91 6.02
C TYR A 325 11.43 -13.81 5.61
N ILE A 326 11.53 -14.43 4.46
CA ILE A 326 10.71 -15.55 4.02
C ILE A 326 11.60 -16.48 3.20
N GLY A 327 11.93 -17.62 3.72
CA GLY A 327 12.82 -18.55 3.01
C GLY A 327 13.12 -19.82 3.80
N GLY A 328 13.90 -20.67 3.17
CA GLY A 328 14.35 -21.94 3.72
C GLY A 328 15.86 -22.12 3.61
N SER A 329 16.31 -23.30 3.29
CA SER A 329 17.74 -23.65 3.25
C SER A 329 18.38 -23.58 1.85
N GLY A 330 17.64 -23.10 0.87
CA GLY A 330 18.11 -22.97 -0.53
C GLY A 330 18.08 -21.52 -0.99
N ASN A 331 17.80 -21.31 -2.27
CA ASN A 331 17.63 -19.99 -2.88
C ASN A 331 16.16 -19.63 -3.00
N ASP A 332 15.79 -18.54 -2.38
CA ASP A 332 14.44 -18.00 -2.37
C ASP A 332 14.48 -16.56 -2.89
N GLN A 333 13.74 -16.28 -3.97
CA GLN A 333 13.81 -14.98 -4.67
C GLN A 333 12.41 -14.43 -4.96
N PRO A 334 12.16 -13.13 -4.69
CA PRO A 334 10.90 -12.48 -5.05
C PRO A 334 10.99 -11.94 -6.48
N HIS A 335 9.92 -12.08 -7.27
CA HIS A 335 9.84 -11.53 -8.62
C HIS A 335 8.85 -10.38 -8.72
N SER A 336 7.74 -10.48 -8.02
CA SER A 336 6.68 -9.46 -8.08
C SER A 336 5.90 -9.39 -6.79
N LEU A 337 5.48 -8.19 -6.43
CA LEU A 337 4.70 -7.88 -5.25
C LEU A 337 3.38 -7.20 -5.61
N VAL A 338 2.32 -7.52 -4.88
CA VAL A 338 1.08 -6.73 -4.89
C VAL A 338 0.45 -6.74 -3.50
N ALA A 339 0.00 -5.58 -3.04
CA ALA A 339 -0.74 -5.47 -1.77
C ALA A 339 -2.25 -5.53 -2.03
N ASP A 340 -3.00 -6.21 -1.15
CA ASP A 340 -4.47 -6.14 -1.18
C ASP A 340 -4.99 -4.90 -0.43
N ALA A 341 -6.29 -4.63 -0.54
CA ALA A 341 -6.93 -3.44 0.01
C ALA A 341 -6.80 -3.30 1.55
N VAL A 342 -6.56 -4.40 2.27
CA VAL A 342 -6.36 -4.40 3.73
C VAL A 342 -4.88 -4.42 4.13
N GLY A 343 -3.97 -4.33 3.15
CA GLY A 343 -2.54 -4.21 3.37
C GLY A 343 -1.79 -5.53 3.57
N ASN A 344 -2.41 -6.69 3.27
CA ASN A 344 -1.66 -7.93 3.15
C ASN A 344 -0.81 -7.88 1.88
N ILE A 345 0.39 -8.48 1.93
CA ILE A 345 1.28 -8.51 0.76
C ILE A 345 1.30 -9.90 0.15
N ILE A 346 1.10 -9.97 -1.16
CA ILE A 346 1.26 -11.16 -1.97
C ILE A 346 2.61 -11.08 -2.67
N ILE A 347 3.39 -12.14 -2.55
CA ILE A 347 4.73 -12.28 -3.09
C ILE A 347 4.68 -13.42 -4.09
N ALA A 348 5.01 -13.14 -5.33
CA ALA A 348 5.31 -14.16 -6.34
C ALA A 348 6.83 -14.22 -6.56
N GLY A 349 7.37 -15.42 -6.72
CA GLY A 349 8.79 -15.62 -6.89
C GLY A 349 9.12 -17.09 -7.16
N ARG A 350 10.34 -17.49 -6.81
CA ARG A 350 10.81 -18.86 -6.95
C ARG A 350 11.55 -19.35 -5.72
N THR A 351 11.62 -20.67 -5.55
CA THR A 351 12.37 -21.34 -4.48
C THR A 351 12.93 -22.67 -4.94
N ASN A 352 14.14 -23.01 -4.50
CA ASN A 352 14.63 -24.39 -4.50
C ASN A 352 14.81 -24.93 -3.07
N SER A 353 14.31 -24.21 -2.08
CA SER A 353 14.34 -24.64 -0.68
C SER A 353 13.36 -25.79 -0.44
N PRO A 354 13.81 -26.96 0.04
CA PRO A 354 12.91 -28.04 0.39
C PRO A 354 11.99 -27.69 1.59
N ASN A 355 12.45 -26.81 2.45
CA ASN A 355 11.78 -26.35 3.65
C ASN A 355 11.25 -24.90 3.54
N TYR A 356 10.96 -24.41 2.32
CA TYR A 356 10.29 -23.13 2.13
C TYR A 356 8.98 -23.08 2.94
N PRO A 357 8.65 -21.97 3.63
CA PRO A 357 7.47 -21.91 4.48
C PRO A 357 6.17 -21.94 3.65
N VAL A 358 5.42 -23.02 3.80
CA VAL A 358 4.16 -23.26 3.08
C VAL A 358 2.99 -23.51 4.04
N THR A 359 1.75 -23.39 3.54
CA THR A 359 0.53 -23.63 4.30
C THR A 359 -0.25 -24.85 3.75
N GLY A 360 -0.88 -25.62 4.65
CA GLY A 360 -1.68 -26.78 4.28
C GLY A 360 -0.86 -27.84 3.50
N SER A 361 -1.38 -28.34 2.37
CA SER A 361 -0.68 -29.32 1.52
C SER A 361 0.56 -28.75 0.82
N GLY A 362 0.84 -27.46 0.93
CA GLY A 362 2.07 -26.79 0.55
C GLY A 362 2.51 -26.86 -0.92
N GLN A 363 2.69 -28.05 -1.46
CA GLN A 363 3.18 -28.30 -2.82
C GLN A 363 2.03 -28.58 -3.78
N ILE A 364 2.03 -27.95 -4.95
CA ILE A 364 1.18 -28.24 -6.10
C ILE A 364 2.08 -28.73 -7.24
N GLY A 365 1.94 -29.97 -7.65
CA GLY A 365 2.80 -30.65 -8.62
C GLY A 365 3.88 -31.51 -7.96
N SER A 366 4.84 -31.99 -8.76
CA SER A 366 5.88 -32.91 -8.30
C SER A 366 7.01 -32.22 -7.54
N GLY A 367 7.25 -30.94 -7.83
CA GLY A 367 8.45 -30.22 -7.45
C GLY A 367 9.69 -30.69 -8.22
N GLY A 368 10.68 -29.84 -8.35
CA GLY A 368 11.88 -30.10 -9.14
C GLY A 368 13.09 -29.28 -8.68
N GLY A 369 13.72 -28.58 -9.62
CA GLY A 369 14.81 -27.65 -9.36
C GLY A 369 14.29 -26.42 -8.60
N TYR A 370 13.92 -25.36 -9.30
CA TYR A 370 13.16 -24.26 -8.76
C TYR A 370 11.66 -24.51 -8.92
N ASP A 371 10.87 -24.12 -7.93
CA ASP A 371 9.40 -24.04 -7.99
C ASP A 371 8.94 -22.58 -7.91
N ILE A 372 7.90 -22.22 -8.61
CA ILE A 372 7.20 -20.95 -8.41
C ILE A 372 6.63 -20.92 -6.98
N VAL A 373 6.75 -19.80 -6.30
CA VAL A 373 6.08 -19.56 -5.02
C VAL A 373 5.05 -18.44 -5.13
N ILE A 374 3.91 -18.64 -4.46
CA ILE A 374 2.93 -17.59 -4.18
C ILE A 374 2.70 -17.59 -2.68
N THR A 375 3.10 -16.52 -2.01
CA THR A 375 3.03 -16.38 -0.55
C THR A 375 2.27 -15.13 -0.19
N LYS A 376 1.24 -15.25 0.65
CA LYS A 376 0.47 -14.12 1.19
C LYS A 376 0.79 -13.95 2.68
N LEU A 377 1.38 -12.82 3.01
CA LEU A 377 1.73 -12.41 4.37
C LEU A 377 0.67 -11.42 4.89
N ASN A 378 0.30 -11.50 6.15
CA ASN A 378 -0.67 -10.57 6.73
C ASN A 378 -0.13 -9.14 6.81
N ALA A 379 -1.02 -8.16 6.94
CA ALA A 379 -0.69 -6.72 6.92
C ALA A 379 0.30 -6.30 8.03
N ALA A 380 0.39 -7.07 9.10
CA ALA A 380 1.32 -6.82 10.21
C ALA A 380 2.70 -7.46 10.01
N GLY A 381 2.88 -8.30 8.98
CA GLY A 381 4.15 -9.02 8.74
C GLY A 381 4.45 -10.16 9.71
N THR A 382 3.44 -10.65 10.45
CA THR A 382 3.63 -11.58 11.58
C THR A 382 3.24 -13.03 11.28
N GLY A 383 2.55 -13.29 10.16
CA GLY A 383 2.08 -14.63 9.83
C GLY A 383 1.65 -14.78 8.40
N LEU A 384 1.73 -16.00 7.88
CA LEU A 384 1.24 -16.37 6.56
C LEU A 384 -0.28 -16.53 6.59
N ILE A 385 -0.96 -15.95 5.61
CA ILE A 385 -2.37 -16.24 5.30
C ILE A 385 -2.42 -17.49 4.42
N GLY A 386 -1.54 -17.57 3.43
CA GLY A 386 -1.39 -18.71 2.56
C GLY A 386 -0.03 -18.71 1.87
N SER A 387 0.46 -19.90 1.55
CA SER A 387 1.73 -20.07 0.83
C SER A 387 1.77 -21.42 0.10
N LYS A 388 2.13 -21.40 -1.18
CA LYS A 388 2.23 -22.59 -2.03
C LYS A 388 3.50 -22.57 -2.87
N LYS A 389 4.08 -23.76 -3.04
CA LYS A 389 5.06 -24.06 -4.07
C LYS A 389 4.33 -24.70 -5.26
N ILE A 390 4.61 -24.25 -6.47
CA ILE A 390 3.92 -24.70 -7.68
C ILE A 390 4.96 -25.02 -8.74
N GLY A 391 5.11 -26.28 -9.10
CA GLY A 391 6.11 -26.68 -10.10
C GLY A 391 6.05 -28.14 -10.51
N GLY A 392 6.74 -28.42 -11.61
CA GLY A 392 6.96 -29.76 -12.15
C GLY A 392 8.32 -30.32 -11.74
N SER A 393 8.95 -31.07 -12.65
CA SER A 393 10.25 -31.72 -12.38
C SER A 393 11.46 -30.91 -12.84
N GLY A 394 11.25 -29.84 -13.61
CA GLY A 394 12.29 -28.91 -14.08
C GLY A 394 12.40 -27.68 -13.22
N ASP A 395 12.94 -26.60 -13.79
CA ASP A 395 12.97 -25.28 -13.19
C ASP A 395 11.72 -24.50 -13.58
N ASP A 396 11.00 -23.98 -12.57
CA ASP A 396 9.79 -23.21 -12.71
C ASP A 396 9.99 -21.80 -12.12
N GLY A 397 9.55 -20.76 -12.81
CA GLY A 397 9.82 -19.38 -12.47
C GLY A 397 11.22 -18.89 -12.82
N VAL A 398 11.94 -19.64 -13.64
CA VAL A 398 13.30 -19.34 -14.12
C VAL A 398 13.30 -19.27 -15.63
N ASN A 399 13.77 -18.15 -16.17
CA ASN A 399 13.96 -18.00 -17.61
C ASN A 399 15.27 -18.66 -18.03
N ILE A 400 15.23 -19.45 -19.12
CA ILE A 400 16.37 -20.28 -19.54
C ILE A 400 17.62 -19.43 -19.86
N GLU A 401 18.78 -19.86 -19.36
CA GLU A 401 20.05 -19.16 -19.55
C GLU A 401 20.54 -19.24 -21.02
N PRO A 402 21.27 -18.20 -21.50
CA PRO A 402 21.70 -18.09 -22.90
C PRO A 402 22.50 -19.25 -23.46
N ASP A 403 23.32 -19.92 -22.67
CA ASP A 403 24.26 -20.94 -23.14
C ASP A 403 23.83 -22.37 -22.81
N ARG A 404 22.64 -22.57 -22.29
CA ARG A 404 22.15 -23.90 -21.92
C ARG A 404 21.70 -24.66 -23.15
N ASN A 405 22.53 -25.58 -23.64
CA ASN A 405 22.24 -26.50 -24.74
C ASN A 405 22.07 -25.89 -26.15
N GLY A 406 22.60 -24.70 -26.41
CA GLY A 406 22.50 -24.06 -27.73
C GLY A 406 21.10 -23.61 -28.11
N VAL A 407 20.23 -23.39 -27.12
CA VAL A 407 18.84 -22.93 -27.29
C VAL A 407 18.79 -21.42 -27.24
N ASN A 408 17.93 -20.78 -28.05
CA ASN A 408 17.71 -19.35 -28.04
C ASN A 408 17.12 -18.94 -26.69
N SER A 409 17.88 -18.21 -25.88
CA SER A 409 17.41 -17.66 -24.61
C SER A 409 16.55 -16.43 -24.83
N LEU A 410 15.56 -16.26 -23.95
CA LEU A 410 14.77 -15.05 -23.86
C LEU A 410 15.35 -14.05 -22.85
N GLN A 411 16.42 -14.39 -22.14
CA GLN A 411 17.15 -13.43 -21.32
C GLN A 411 17.93 -12.47 -22.19
N GLN A 412 17.71 -11.19 -22.02
CA GLN A 412 18.47 -10.13 -22.67
C GLN A 412 19.44 -9.44 -21.70
N ASN A 413 19.22 -9.57 -20.41
CA ASN A 413 20.14 -9.23 -19.32
C ASN A 413 19.93 -10.23 -18.18
N TYR A 414 20.79 -10.21 -17.17
CA TYR A 414 20.71 -11.16 -16.07
C TYR A 414 19.45 -10.97 -15.19
N GLY A 415 18.90 -9.76 -15.10
CA GLY A 415 17.64 -9.49 -14.40
C GLY A 415 16.40 -10.11 -15.05
N ASP A 416 16.50 -10.58 -16.31
CA ASP A 416 15.42 -11.29 -16.99
C ASP A 416 15.30 -12.77 -16.55
N ASP A 417 16.26 -13.27 -15.77
CA ASP A 417 16.22 -14.59 -15.15
C ASP A 417 14.94 -14.82 -14.31
N GLY A 418 14.53 -13.82 -13.55
CA GLY A 418 13.42 -13.90 -12.61
C GLY A 418 12.21 -13.02 -12.97
N ARG A 419 11.85 -12.87 -14.25
CA ARG A 419 10.67 -12.06 -14.62
C ARG A 419 9.38 -12.84 -14.45
N SER A 420 8.49 -12.33 -13.61
CA SER A 420 7.11 -12.78 -13.40
C SER A 420 6.28 -11.61 -12.92
N GLU A 421 4.99 -11.63 -13.13
CA GLU A 421 4.11 -10.59 -12.59
C GLU A 421 2.90 -11.18 -11.89
N VAL A 422 2.57 -10.63 -10.70
CA VAL A 422 1.37 -10.97 -9.92
C VAL A 422 0.43 -9.79 -9.84
N ILE A 423 -0.86 -9.99 -10.15
CA ILE A 423 -1.91 -8.98 -10.00
C ILE A 423 -3.12 -9.54 -9.28
N LEU A 424 -4.03 -8.66 -8.84
CA LEU A 424 -5.29 -9.02 -8.19
C LEU A 424 -6.49 -8.54 -9.01
N ASP A 425 -7.58 -9.31 -8.98
CA ASP A 425 -8.89 -8.81 -9.41
C ASP A 425 -9.64 -8.13 -8.24
N GLY A 426 -10.79 -7.52 -8.52
CA GLY A 426 -11.62 -6.86 -7.50
C GLY A 426 -12.16 -7.79 -6.40
N ALA A 427 -12.14 -9.11 -6.60
CA ALA A 427 -12.49 -10.10 -5.60
C ALA A 427 -11.27 -10.60 -4.80
N GLY A 428 -10.07 -10.10 -5.11
CA GLY A 428 -8.81 -10.48 -4.48
C GLY A 428 -8.22 -11.79 -5.03
N ASN A 429 -8.75 -12.38 -6.11
CA ASN A 429 -8.11 -13.52 -6.73
C ASN A 429 -6.75 -13.11 -7.31
N ILE A 430 -5.79 -14.02 -7.22
CA ILE A 430 -4.38 -13.80 -7.55
C ILE A 430 -4.12 -14.39 -8.94
N TYR A 431 -3.61 -13.58 -9.85
CA TYR A 431 -3.19 -14.01 -11.19
C TYR A 431 -1.67 -13.87 -11.31
N LEU A 432 -1.05 -14.83 -11.96
CA LEU A 432 0.40 -14.85 -12.20
C LEU A 432 0.70 -15.20 -13.65
N ALA A 433 1.63 -14.45 -14.24
CA ALA A 433 2.36 -14.80 -15.45
C ALA A 433 3.81 -15.12 -15.07
N SER A 434 4.37 -16.21 -15.64
CA SER A 434 5.72 -16.67 -15.37
C SER A 434 6.18 -17.61 -16.49
N CYS A 435 7.22 -18.42 -16.26
CA CYS A 435 7.69 -19.44 -17.20
C CYS A 435 8.01 -20.76 -16.48
N THR A 436 8.12 -21.82 -17.26
CA THR A 436 8.43 -23.18 -16.79
C THR A 436 9.31 -23.93 -17.79
N GLN A 437 10.28 -24.69 -17.30
CA GLN A 437 11.04 -25.67 -18.05
C GLN A 437 10.58 -27.12 -17.75
N SER A 438 9.47 -27.24 -17.01
CA SER A 438 8.87 -28.53 -16.63
C SER A 438 7.88 -29.04 -17.68
N THR A 439 8.12 -30.21 -18.23
CA THR A 439 7.15 -30.88 -19.14
C THR A 439 5.92 -31.43 -18.39
N ASN A 440 5.95 -31.48 -17.08
CA ASN A 440 4.89 -31.94 -16.17
C ASN A 440 4.45 -30.84 -15.18
N PHE A 441 4.53 -29.57 -15.59
CA PHE A 441 3.99 -28.48 -14.79
C PHE A 441 2.52 -28.74 -14.42
N PRO A 442 2.09 -28.49 -13.18
CA PRO A 442 0.75 -28.90 -12.72
C PRO A 442 -0.34 -28.02 -13.33
N THR A 443 -0.79 -28.33 -14.53
CA THR A 443 -1.92 -27.69 -15.20
C THR A 443 -3.27 -28.12 -14.62
N THR A 444 -4.34 -27.40 -14.93
CA THR A 444 -5.70 -27.77 -14.55
C THR A 444 -6.40 -28.46 -15.73
N GLY A 445 -7.09 -29.56 -15.47
CA GLY A 445 -7.92 -30.20 -16.48
C GLY A 445 -8.94 -29.23 -17.08
N GLY A 446 -8.95 -29.10 -18.41
CA GLY A 446 -9.80 -28.16 -19.11
C GLY A 446 -9.22 -26.74 -19.29
N SER A 447 -7.96 -26.49 -18.87
CA SER A 447 -7.26 -25.29 -19.26
C SER A 447 -6.88 -25.32 -20.74
N PHE A 448 -6.62 -24.15 -21.32
CA PHE A 448 -6.44 -24.01 -22.77
C PHE A 448 -5.21 -24.74 -23.33
N GLN A 449 -4.18 -24.98 -22.52
CA GLN A 449 -2.99 -25.76 -22.91
C GLN A 449 -2.50 -26.59 -21.70
N THR A 450 -2.60 -27.92 -21.79
CA THR A 450 -2.28 -28.84 -20.70
C THR A 450 -0.94 -29.54 -20.82
N SER A 451 -0.24 -29.37 -21.95
CA SER A 451 1.08 -29.91 -22.22
C SER A 451 2.05 -28.84 -22.69
N SER A 452 3.33 -29.00 -22.36
CA SER A 452 4.39 -28.12 -22.87
C SER A 452 4.54 -28.23 -24.38
N GLY A 453 4.89 -27.11 -25.02
CA GLY A 453 5.21 -27.04 -26.44
C GLY A 453 6.71 -27.14 -26.70
N GLY A 454 7.50 -26.42 -25.90
CA GLY A 454 8.95 -26.28 -26.09
C GLY A 454 9.79 -26.78 -24.90
N VAL A 455 11.02 -26.31 -24.84
CA VAL A 455 11.94 -26.57 -23.71
C VAL A 455 11.57 -25.67 -22.54
N GLN A 456 11.15 -24.42 -22.84
CA GLN A 456 10.56 -23.49 -21.92
C GLN A 456 9.26 -22.95 -22.50
N ASP A 457 8.22 -22.91 -21.68
CA ASP A 457 6.95 -22.27 -21.99
C ASP A 457 6.61 -21.18 -20.97
N GLY A 458 5.85 -20.19 -21.38
CA GLY A 458 5.10 -19.33 -20.47
C GLY A 458 4.10 -20.14 -19.64
N VAL A 459 3.75 -19.66 -18.48
CA VAL A 459 2.66 -20.20 -17.65
C VAL A 459 1.76 -19.07 -17.15
N VAL A 460 0.46 -19.37 -17.11
CA VAL A 460 -0.56 -18.49 -16.59
C VAL A 460 -1.38 -19.24 -15.55
N LEU A 461 -1.54 -18.68 -14.38
CA LEU A 461 -2.32 -19.32 -13.32
C LEU A 461 -3.16 -18.32 -12.52
N LYS A 462 -4.21 -18.83 -11.89
CA LYS A 462 -5.11 -18.11 -10.99
C LYS A 462 -5.28 -18.88 -9.70
N MET A 463 -5.12 -18.18 -8.57
CA MET A 463 -5.35 -18.70 -7.21
C MET A 463 -6.49 -17.96 -6.54
N ASP A 464 -7.10 -18.60 -5.54
CA ASP A 464 -8.04 -17.95 -4.64
C ASP A 464 -7.36 -16.85 -3.78
N PRO A 465 -8.13 -15.92 -3.18
CA PRO A 465 -7.58 -14.78 -2.43
C PRO A 465 -6.68 -15.16 -1.24
N ASN A 466 -6.82 -16.36 -0.69
CA ASN A 466 -6.09 -16.83 0.48
C ASN A 466 -4.96 -17.82 0.15
N VAL A 467 -4.67 -18.04 -1.14
CA VAL A 467 -3.64 -18.99 -1.62
C VAL A 467 -3.90 -20.42 -1.10
N THR A 468 -5.17 -20.81 -0.97
CA THR A 468 -5.57 -22.14 -0.51
C THR A 468 -5.78 -23.10 -1.67
N ALA A 469 -6.35 -22.61 -2.78
CA ALA A 469 -6.71 -23.39 -3.95
C ALA A 469 -6.27 -22.74 -5.25
N ARG A 470 -5.74 -23.56 -6.16
CA ARG A 470 -5.50 -23.18 -7.54
C ARG A 470 -6.84 -23.24 -8.32
N ILE A 471 -7.25 -22.13 -8.90
CA ILE A 471 -8.46 -22.04 -9.72
C ILE A 471 -8.19 -22.60 -11.11
N PHE A 472 -7.14 -22.12 -11.78
CA PHE A 472 -6.61 -22.75 -12.98
C PHE A 472 -5.09 -22.54 -13.10
N ALA A 473 -4.45 -23.36 -13.93
CA ALA A 473 -3.10 -23.16 -14.45
C ALA A 473 -2.98 -23.77 -15.84
N SER A 474 -2.24 -23.11 -16.71
CA SER A 474 -2.05 -23.50 -18.10
C SER A 474 -0.63 -23.17 -18.57
N TYR A 475 -0.07 -23.96 -19.44
CA TYR A 475 1.03 -23.53 -20.29
C TYR A 475 0.57 -22.42 -21.25
N LEU A 476 1.52 -21.69 -21.80
CA LEU A 476 1.34 -20.73 -22.88
C LEU A 476 2.61 -20.69 -23.72
N GLY A 477 2.72 -21.51 -24.75
CA GLY A 477 3.90 -21.58 -25.58
C GLY A 477 3.75 -22.54 -26.77
N GLY A 478 4.64 -22.39 -27.77
CA GLY A 478 4.78 -23.22 -28.93
C GLY A 478 6.00 -24.13 -28.86
N SER A 479 6.61 -24.47 -30.03
CA SER A 479 7.74 -25.40 -30.08
C SER A 479 9.10 -24.77 -29.72
N GLY A 480 9.20 -23.44 -29.66
CA GLY A 480 10.41 -22.72 -29.23
C GLY A 480 10.44 -22.49 -27.74
N ASN A 481 11.24 -21.51 -27.31
CA ASN A 481 11.21 -21.01 -25.95
C ASN A 481 10.24 -19.82 -25.82
N ASP A 482 9.39 -19.88 -24.82
CA ASP A 482 8.36 -18.88 -24.57
C ASP A 482 8.38 -18.45 -23.09
N ALA A 483 8.16 -17.18 -22.81
CA ALA A 483 8.10 -16.66 -21.45
C ALA A 483 6.99 -15.59 -21.32
N ALA A 484 6.11 -15.76 -20.33
CA ALA A 484 5.08 -14.80 -19.98
C ALA A 484 5.62 -13.89 -18.87
N TYR A 485 5.86 -12.61 -19.16
CA TYR A 485 6.48 -11.67 -18.22
C TYR A 485 5.48 -10.84 -17.45
N VAL A 486 4.41 -10.42 -18.14
CA VAL A 486 3.45 -9.44 -17.61
C VAL A 486 2.03 -9.83 -17.97
N LEU A 487 1.07 -9.38 -17.16
CA LEU A 487 -0.34 -9.60 -17.43
C LEU A 487 -1.22 -8.42 -16.97
N SER A 488 -2.39 -8.30 -17.62
CA SER A 488 -3.40 -7.30 -17.29
C SER A 488 -4.80 -7.89 -17.47
N LEU A 489 -5.77 -7.40 -16.68
CA LEU A 489 -7.18 -7.77 -16.85
C LEU A 489 -7.87 -6.74 -17.70
N ALA A 490 -8.51 -7.19 -18.79
CA ALA A 490 -9.36 -6.34 -19.62
C ALA A 490 -10.64 -5.95 -18.86
N PRO A 491 -11.34 -4.87 -19.25
CA PRO A 491 -12.66 -4.53 -18.70
C PRO A 491 -13.69 -5.67 -18.85
N SER A 492 -13.53 -6.55 -19.83
CA SER A 492 -14.33 -7.78 -20.00
C SER A 492 -14.07 -8.84 -18.93
N GLY A 493 -13.00 -8.68 -18.14
CA GLY A 493 -12.47 -9.68 -17.21
C GLY A 493 -11.54 -10.70 -17.87
N ASN A 494 -11.34 -10.71 -19.19
CA ASN A 494 -10.37 -11.58 -19.83
C ASN A 494 -8.94 -11.20 -19.42
N ILE A 495 -8.06 -12.20 -19.48
CA ILE A 495 -6.65 -12.06 -19.10
C ILE A 495 -5.86 -11.77 -20.38
N PHE A 496 -5.10 -10.69 -20.37
CA PHE A 496 -4.10 -10.41 -21.39
C PHE A 496 -2.72 -10.68 -20.82
N VAL A 497 -1.93 -11.45 -21.56
CA VAL A 497 -0.58 -11.87 -21.17
C VAL A 497 0.39 -11.47 -22.27
N ALA A 498 1.54 -10.96 -21.88
CA ALA A 498 2.57 -10.58 -22.84
C ALA A 498 3.98 -10.99 -22.36
N GLY A 499 4.91 -11.08 -23.29
CA GLY A 499 6.28 -11.46 -23.01
C GLY A 499 7.11 -11.62 -24.28
N GLY A 500 7.92 -12.68 -24.33
CA GLY A 500 8.75 -13.04 -25.47
C GLY A 500 8.50 -14.47 -25.94
N THR A 501 8.59 -14.69 -27.25
CA THR A 501 8.46 -16.01 -27.89
C THR A 501 9.52 -16.23 -28.96
N ALA A 502 10.12 -17.41 -28.98
CA ALA A 502 10.95 -17.90 -30.06
C ALA A 502 10.20 -18.93 -30.95
N SER A 503 8.89 -19.09 -30.73
CA SER A 503 8.03 -20.07 -31.40
C SER A 503 7.41 -19.49 -32.67
N ALA A 504 7.66 -20.07 -33.80
CA ALA A 504 6.95 -19.74 -35.05
C ALA A 504 5.51 -20.27 -35.05
N ASP A 505 5.20 -21.20 -34.17
CA ASP A 505 3.92 -21.87 -33.98
C ASP A 505 3.26 -21.50 -32.64
N PHE A 506 3.55 -20.30 -32.12
CA PHE A 506 2.96 -19.81 -30.87
C PHE A 506 1.43 -19.92 -30.89
N PRO A 507 0.82 -20.46 -29.81
CA PRO A 507 -0.60 -20.83 -29.85
C PRO A 507 -1.55 -19.62 -29.89
N GLY A 508 -2.80 -19.90 -30.28
CA GLY A 508 -3.89 -18.91 -30.31
C GLY A 508 -4.33 -18.59 -31.74
N ASN A 509 -5.36 -17.77 -31.85
CA ASN A 509 -5.89 -17.32 -33.15
C ASN A 509 -5.19 -16.02 -33.57
N HIS A 510 -4.36 -16.07 -34.59
CA HIS A 510 -3.63 -14.93 -35.16
C HIS A 510 -4.38 -14.22 -36.30
N THR A 511 -5.58 -14.67 -36.65
CA THR A 511 -6.35 -14.09 -37.75
C THR A 511 -6.80 -12.67 -37.46
N ASN A 512 -6.54 -11.75 -38.38
CA ASN A 512 -6.86 -10.33 -38.26
C ASN A 512 -6.19 -9.62 -37.07
N THR A 513 -5.03 -10.11 -36.63
CA THR A 513 -4.16 -9.42 -35.66
C THR A 513 -3.02 -8.70 -36.39
N ILE A 514 -2.32 -7.80 -35.67
CA ILE A 514 -1.22 -7.00 -36.25
C ILE A 514 -0.02 -7.84 -36.66
N GLY A 515 0.24 -8.97 -35.98
CA GLY A 515 1.31 -9.91 -36.29
C GLY A 515 0.76 -11.32 -36.39
N THR A 516 0.50 -11.76 -37.63
CA THR A 516 -0.09 -13.07 -37.92
C THR A 516 0.93 -14.23 -37.96
N SER A 517 2.22 -13.91 -37.93
CA SER A 517 3.32 -14.88 -37.94
C SER A 517 4.55 -14.30 -37.21
N PHE A 518 5.45 -15.16 -36.86
CA PHE A 518 6.75 -14.79 -36.28
C PHE A 518 7.52 -13.92 -37.29
N GLN A 519 8.06 -12.78 -36.80
CA GLN A 519 8.65 -11.73 -37.62
C GLN A 519 10.16 -11.94 -37.85
N GLY A 520 10.82 -12.65 -36.94
CA GLY A 520 12.25 -12.98 -37.09
C GLY A 520 13.12 -12.69 -35.89
N GLY A 521 14.41 -12.78 -36.06
CA GLY A 521 15.38 -12.62 -34.95
C GLY A 521 15.44 -13.82 -34.00
N LEU A 522 15.90 -13.61 -32.77
CA LEU A 522 15.94 -14.64 -31.74
C LEU A 522 14.60 -14.82 -31.02
N ALA A 523 13.83 -13.75 -30.93
CA ALA A 523 12.49 -13.74 -30.31
C ALA A 523 11.66 -12.56 -30.81
N ASP A 524 10.36 -12.75 -30.85
CA ASP A 524 9.35 -11.69 -30.97
C ASP A 524 8.64 -11.46 -29.65
N GLY A 525 8.10 -10.28 -29.43
CA GLY A 525 7.07 -10.04 -28.43
C GLY A 525 5.77 -10.75 -28.79
N PHE A 526 4.96 -11.11 -27.83
CA PHE A 526 3.61 -11.59 -28.05
C PHE A 526 2.61 -10.93 -27.09
N ILE A 527 1.34 -10.87 -27.51
CA ILE A 527 0.21 -10.58 -26.64
C ILE A 527 -0.87 -11.64 -26.88
N SER A 528 -1.36 -12.24 -25.80
CA SER A 528 -2.39 -13.28 -25.80
C SER A 528 -3.60 -12.87 -24.98
N GLU A 529 -4.81 -13.04 -25.53
CA GLU A 529 -6.08 -12.91 -24.81
C GLU A 529 -6.60 -14.29 -24.39
N ILE A 530 -6.82 -14.48 -23.10
CA ILE A 530 -7.25 -15.73 -22.49
C ILE A 530 -8.54 -15.48 -21.71
N SER A 531 -9.51 -16.40 -21.74
CA SER A 531 -10.72 -16.30 -20.93
C SER A 531 -10.39 -16.30 -19.43
N ASN A 532 -11.16 -15.57 -18.61
CA ASN A 532 -10.93 -15.41 -17.16
C ASN A 532 -10.86 -16.74 -16.38
N ASN A 533 -11.53 -17.76 -16.89
CA ASN A 533 -11.54 -19.12 -16.32
C ASN A 533 -10.39 -20.00 -16.82
N GLY A 534 -9.51 -19.49 -17.69
CA GLY A 534 -8.37 -20.23 -18.24
C GLY A 534 -8.71 -21.36 -19.20
N ALA A 535 -9.99 -21.46 -19.68
CA ALA A 535 -10.41 -22.56 -20.52
C ALA A 535 -10.20 -22.32 -22.03
N THR A 536 -10.12 -21.07 -22.45
CA THR A 536 -10.06 -20.70 -23.87
C THR A 536 -8.93 -19.73 -24.14
N HIS A 537 -8.07 -20.04 -25.09
CA HIS A 537 -7.14 -19.12 -25.73
C HIS A 537 -7.87 -18.40 -26.85
N ILE A 538 -8.26 -17.16 -26.66
CA ILE A 538 -9.17 -16.43 -27.55
C ILE A 538 -8.43 -15.97 -28.79
N ARG A 539 -7.27 -15.31 -28.60
CA ARG A 539 -6.41 -14.83 -29.69
C ARG A 539 -4.98 -14.58 -29.22
N SER A 540 -4.07 -14.52 -30.18
CA SER A 540 -2.70 -14.07 -29.98
C SER A 540 -2.21 -13.23 -31.15
N THR A 541 -1.22 -12.38 -30.89
CA THR A 541 -0.49 -11.67 -31.93
C THR A 541 0.99 -11.70 -31.64
N TYR A 542 1.81 -11.82 -32.67
CA TYR A 542 3.22 -11.44 -32.56
C TYR A 542 3.35 -9.93 -32.62
N ILE A 543 4.30 -9.40 -31.91
CA ILE A 543 4.66 -7.98 -31.93
C ILE A 543 6.16 -7.89 -32.05
N GLY A 544 6.65 -7.54 -33.24
CA GLY A 544 8.07 -7.51 -33.45
C GLY A 544 8.47 -6.93 -34.80
N THR A 545 9.73 -7.08 -35.07
CA THR A 545 10.44 -6.70 -36.28
C THR A 545 11.19 -7.93 -36.84
N ASN A 546 12.07 -7.75 -37.79
CA ASN A 546 12.94 -8.83 -38.26
C ASN A 546 14.15 -9.10 -37.32
N SER A 547 14.10 -8.58 -36.09
CA SER A 547 15.15 -8.69 -35.07
C SER A 547 14.56 -9.16 -33.75
N THR A 548 15.30 -9.08 -32.66
CA THR A 548 14.82 -9.49 -31.35
C THR A 548 13.94 -8.43 -30.72
N ASP A 549 12.73 -8.79 -30.33
CA ASP A 549 11.70 -7.95 -29.75
C ASP A 549 11.07 -8.63 -28.54
N GLN A 550 10.78 -7.86 -27.47
CA GLN A 550 10.12 -8.38 -26.25
C GLN A 550 9.26 -7.32 -25.60
N ILE A 551 8.19 -7.76 -24.90
CA ILE A 551 7.25 -6.91 -24.18
C ILE A 551 7.49 -7.05 -22.69
N PHE A 552 7.58 -5.90 -21.99
CA PHE A 552 7.85 -5.82 -20.55
C PHE A 552 6.78 -5.07 -19.75
N GLY A 553 5.73 -4.57 -20.41
CA GLY A 553 4.60 -3.95 -19.75
C GLY A 553 3.35 -3.98 -20.62
N ILE A 554 2.20 -4.20 -19.98
CA ILE A 554 0.88 -4.24 -20.62
C ILE A 554 -0.17 -3.68 -19.67
N GLN A 555 -1.05 -2.79 -20.16
CA GLN A 555 -2.13 -2.21 -19.36
C GLN A 555 -3.27 -1.71 -20.24
N PHE A 556 -4.50 -1.71 -19.71
CA PHE A 556 -5.65 -1.06 -20.31
C PHE A 556 -5.86 0.35 -19.77
N ASP A 557 -6.26 1.29 -20.63
CA ASP A 557 -6.82 2.55 -20.18
C ASP A 557 -8.31 2.40 -19.78
N GLN A 558 -8.91 3.47 -19.27
CA GLN A 558 -10.33 3.48 -18.86
C GLN A 558 -11.30 3.25 -20.05
N ALA A 559 -10.88 3.59 -21.27
CA ALA A 559 -11.65 3.35 -22.49
C ALA A 559 -11.53 1.89 -23.00
N GLY A 560 -10.72 1.07 -22.33
CA GLY A 560 -10.48 -0.33 -22.69
C GLY A 560 -9.51 -0.50 -23.85
N GLN A 561 -8.71 0.52 -24.19
CA GLN A 561 -7.64 0.39 -25.17
C GLN A 561 -6.39 -0.20 -24.53
N LEU A 562 -5.65 -0.99 -25.28
CA LEU A 562 -4.49 -1.70 -24.77
C LEU A 562 -3.21 -0.91 -25.02
N TYR A 563 -2.39 -0.78 -24.00
CA TYR A 563 -1.04 -0.20 -24.09
C TYR A 563 0.01 -1.25 -23.80
N THR A 564 1.15 -1.10 -24.46
CA THR A 564 2.30 -1.96 -24.24
C THR A 564 3.60 -1.18 -24.32
N VAL A 565 4.59 -1.62 -23.55
CA VAL A 565 5.97 -1.14 -23.60
C VAL A 565 6.91 -2.32 -23.76
N GLY A 566 7.95 -2.12 -24.59
CA GLY A 566 8.90 -3.18 -24.84
C GLY A 566 10.22 -2.66 -25.41
N GLN A 567 11.04 -3.61 -25.84
CA GLN A 567 12.35 -3.41 -26.42
C GLN A 567 12.45 -4.03 -27.79
N THR A 568 13.23 -3.42 -28.66
CA THR A 568 13.50 -3.89 -30.02
C THR A 568 14.97 -3.73 -30.36
N ARG A 569 15.48 -4.63 -31.20
CA ARG A 569 16.79 -4.46 -31.84
C ARG A 569 16.66 -4.19 -33.33
N GLY A 570 15.44 -4.13 -33.83
CA GLY A 570 15.11 -3.80 -35.19
C GLY A 570 14.64 -2.37 -35.38
N THR A 571 14.13 -2.06 -36.56
CA THR A 571 13.52 -0.77 -36.87
C THR A 571 12.04 -0.84 -36.53
N TRP A 572 11.67 -0.19 -35.41
CA TRP A 572 10.29 -0.20 -34.92
C TRP A 572 9.38 0.71 -35.76
N PRO A 573 8.14 0.29 -36.08
CA PRO A 573 7.22 1.10 -36.85
C PRO A 573 6.69 2.30 -36.05
N ILE A 574 6.84 3.51 -36.59
CA ILE A 574 6.27 4.75 -36.03
C ILE A 574 4.92 4.99 -36.70
N ILE A 575 3.85 5.02 -35.90
CA ILE A 575 2.46 5.14 -36.36
C ILE A 575 1.75 6.21 -35.53
N ASN A 576 1.17 7.22 -36.17
CA ASN A 576 0.35 8.25 -35.54
C ASN A 576 0.97 8.88 -34.25
N ALA A 577 2.29 8.97 -34.18
CA ALA A 577 3.03 9.52 -33.05
C ALA A 577 3.80 10.78 -33.46
N THR A 578 3.58 11.88 -32.77
CA THR A 578 4.35 13.12 -32.93
C THR A 578 5.71 12.99 -32.26
N TYR A 579 5.75 12.45 -31.07
CA TYR A 579 6.98 12.14 -30.36
C TYR A 579 7.54 10.80 -30.82
N ASN A 580 8.78 10.79 -31.27
CA ASN A 580 9.53 9.56 -31.51
C ASN A 580 11.04 9.86 -31.55
N ASN A 581 11.85 8.91 -31.19
CA ASN A 581 13.31 9.01 -31.22
C ASN A 581 13.92 8.10 -32.31
N GLY A 582 13.24 7.97 -33.44
CA GLY A 582 13.71 7.24 -34.60
C GLY A 582 14.04 5.79 -34.31
N THR A 583 15.33 5.41 -34.43
CA THR A 583 15.80 4.03 -34.18
C THR A 583 16.13 3.75 -32.71
N ALA A 584 15.55 4.47 -31.78
CA ALA A 584 15.69 4.14 -30.36
C ALA A 584 15.09 2.74 -30.06
N PRO A 585 15.75 1.95 -29.21
CA PRO A 585 15.45 0.54 -29.06
C PRO A 585 14.36 0.22 -28.02
N GLN A 586 13.72 1.22 -27.43
CA GLN A 586 12.54 1.04 -26.60
C GLN A 586 11.31 1.58 -27.32
N PHE A 587 10.18 0.86 -27.21
CA PHE A 587 8.95 1.27 -27.84
C PHE A 587 7.77 1.34 -26.88
N ILE A 588 6.80 2.18 -27.21
CA ILE A 588 5.48 2.24 -26.61
C ILE A 588 4.46 2.16 -27.73
N ALA A 589 3.41 1.33 -27.56
CA ALA A 589 2.33 1.24 -28.50
C ALA A 589 0.98 1.19 -27.80
N LYS A 590 -0.03 1.84 -28.41
CA LYS A 590 -1.45 1.74 -28.08
C LYS A 590 -2.15 0.95 -29.17
N LEU A 591 -2.92 -0.06 -28.78
CA LEU A 591 -3.57 -1.00 -29.70
C LEU A 591 -5.06 -1.04 -29.48
N GLN A 592 -5.78 -1.45 -30.52
CA GLN A 592 -7.15 -1.89 -30.38
C GLN A 592 -7.20 -3.14 -29.48
N PRO A 593 -8.20 -3.29 -28.58
CA PRO A 593 -8.27 -4.43 -27.65
C PRO A 593 -8.44 -5.78 -28.34
N ASN A 594 -8.89 -5.78 -29.58
CA ASN A 594 -8.97 -6.99 -30.40
C ASN A 594 -7.66 -7.32 -31.14
N LEU A 595 -6.56 -6.60 -30.84
CA LEU A 595 -5.21 -6.75 -31.39
C LEU A 595 -5.13 -6.58 -32.93
N SER A 596 -6.12 -5.92 -33.53
CA SER A 596 -6.22 -5.83 -35.02
C SER A 596 -5.35 -4.72 -35.61
N SER A 597 -5.01 -3.69 -34.84
CA SER A 597 -4.24 -2.55 -35.34
C SER A 597 -3.63 -1.74 -34.21
N TYR A 598 -2.56 -1.03 -34.54
CA TYR A 598 -2.03 0.04 -33.71
C TYR A 598 -2.95 1.28 -33.78
N ILE A 599 -3.21 1.92 -32.66
CA ILE A 599 -3.79 3.25 -32.58
C ILE A 599 -2.66 4.27 -32.73
N TYR A 600 -1.58 4.08 -31.96
CA TYR A 600 -0.29 4.71 -32.22
C TYR A 600 0.86 3.77 -31.87
N SER A 601 2.05 4.06 -32.38
CA SER A 601 3.28 3.34 -32.04
C SER A 601 4.46 4.30 -32.14
N THR A 602 5.36 4.28 -31.14
CA THR A 602 6.49 5.21 -31.05
C THR A 602 7.69 4.58 -30.37
N THR A 603 8.83 5.27 -30.48
CA THR A 603 10.08 4.90 -29.79
C THR A 603 10.53 6.00 -28.84
N PHE A 604 11.22 5.61 -27.76
CA PHE A 604 11.80 6.53 -26.80
C PHE A 604 13.21 6.09 -26.37
N GLY A 605 13.98 7.02 -25.82
CA GLY A 605 15.36 6.80 -25.44
C GLY A 605 16.35 7.38 -26.43
N ARG A 606 17.57 6.88 -26.44
CA ARG A 606 18.62 7.29 -27.37
C ARG A 606 18.71 6.30 -28.53
N PRO A 607 18.80 6.76 -29.80
CA PRO A 607 19.10 5.86 -30.93
C PRO A 607 20.39 5.07 -30.68
N ALA A 608 20.27 3.75 -30.63
CA ALA A 608 21.35 2.81 -30.37
C ALA A 608 21.01 1.44 -31.00
N GLY A 609 22.02 0.59 -31.22
CA GLY A 609 21.81 -0.78 -31.69
C GLY A 609 21.36 -1.77 -30.60
N THR A 610 21.37 -1.34 -29.33
CA THR A 610 21.02 -2.14 -28.16
C THR A 610 20.09 -1.34 -27.26
N PRO A 611 19.18 -2.01 -26.48
CA PRO A 611 18.33 -1.33 -25.51
C PRO A 611 19.13 -0.43 -24.55
N ASN A 612 18.62 0.77 -24.27
CA ASN A 612 19.27 1.71 -23.36
C ASN A 612 19.01 1.35 -21.89
N ILE A 613 17.82 0.80 -21.61
CA ILE A 613 17.37 0.44 -20.26
C ILE A 613 16.70 -0.92 -20.24
N SER A 614 16.78 -1.62 -19.12
CA SER A 614 15.92 -2.75 -18.77
C SER A 614 14.66 -2.22 -18.07
N ILE A 615 13.50 -2.41 -18.68
CA ILE A 615 12.23 -1.85 -18.20
C ILE A 615 11.76 -2.63 -16.96
N THR A 616 11.43 -1.92 -15.87
CA THR A 616 11.03 -2.52 -14.58
C THR A 616 9.62 -2.14 -14.14
N ALA A 617 9.09 -1.01 -14.60
CA ALA A 617 7.74 -0.56 -14.24
C ALA A 617 7.06 0.17 -15.39
N PHE A 618 5.73 0.04 -15.45
CA PHE A 618 4.88 0.60 -16.49
C PHE A 618 3.54 1.03 -15.90
N LEU A 619 3.03 2.20 -16.34
CA LEU A 619 1.70 2.69 -15.98
C LEU A 619 1.11 3.49 -17.16
N VAL A 620 -0.20 3.38 -17.32
CA VAL A 620 -1.04 4.32 -18.07
C VAL A 620 -1.99 4.97 -17.08
N ASP A 621 -1.90 6.29 -16.92
CA ASP A 621 -2.72 7.04 -15.98
C ASP A 621 -4.12 7.37 -16.55
N ASN A 622 -4.97 7.99 -15.73
CA ASN A 622 -6.31 8.42 -16.13
C ASN A 622 -6.30 9.49 -17.24
N CYS A 623 -5.16 10.13 -17.47
CA CYS A 623 -4.94 11.09 -18.55
C CYS A 623 -4.42 10.45 -19.83
N GLU A 624 -4.26 9.15 -19.83
CA GLU A 624 -3.61 8.37 -20.88
C GLU A 624 -2.12 8.74 -21.09
N ASN A 625 -1.47 9.34 -20.08
CA ASN A 625 -0.02 9.46 -20.09
C ASN A 625 0.62 8.11 -19.77
N VAL A 626 1.75 7.85 -20.37
CA VAL A 626 2.46 6.58 -20.21
C VAL A 626 3.73 6.80 -19.41
N TYR A 627 3.86 6.09 -18.31
CA TYR A 627 5.02 6.14 -17.41
C TYR A 627 5.86 4.89 -17.56
N VAL A 628 7.15 5.06 -17.62
CA VAL A 628 8.12 3.97 -17.71
C VAL A 628 9.26 4.21 -16.75
N SER A 629 9.70 3.17 -16.04
CA SER A 629 10.94 3.12 -15.28
C SER A 629 11.81 1.97 -15.77
N GLY A 630 13.12 2.19 -15.81
CA GLY A 630 14.08 1.16 -16.14
C GLY A 630 15.50 1.60 -15.76
N TRP A 631 16.42 0.65 -15.74
CA TRP A 631 17.83 0.91 -15.42
C TRP A 631 18.73 0.56 -16.59
N GLY A 632 19.86 1.25 -16.73
CA GLY A 632 20.91 0.99 -17.71
C GLY A 632 22.24 0.75 -17.06
N GLY A 633 23.12 0.07 -17.76
CA GLY A 633 24.48 -0.20 -17.27
C GLY A 633 25.07 -1.52 -17.79
N ASP A 634 26.37 -1.67 -17.62
CA ASP A 634 27.11 -2.89 -17.96
C ASP A 634 27.18 -3.78 -16.73
N ILE A 635 26.35 -4.81 -16.67
CA ILE A 635 26.18 -5.63 -15.47
C ILE A 635 26.86 -7.00 -15.58
N ASN A 636 27.30 -7.40 -16.75
CA ASN A 636 28.02 -8.65 -16.94
C ASN A 636 29.42 -8.43 -17.53
N PRO A 637 30.40 -7.99 -16.73
CA PRO A 637 31.74 -7.72 -17.23
C PRO A 637 32.55 -8.97 -17.55
N THR A 638 32.10 -10.19 -17.21
CA THR A 638 32.93 -11.39 -17.34
C THR A 638 32.22 -12.50 -18.10
N GLY A 639 32.47 -12.56 -19.42
CA GLY A 639 32.75 -13.78 -20.14
C GLY A 639 31.61 -14.71 -20.53
N ALA A 640 30.36 -14.43 -20.29
CA ALA A 640 29.23 -15.13 -20.92
C ALA A 640 28.93 -14.46 -22.26
N SER A 641 29.10 -15.17 -23.32
CA SER A 641 28.83 -14.74 -24.71
C SER A 641 27.33 -14.83 -25.01
N PRO A 642 26.74 -13.95 -25.81
CA PRO A 642 26.89 -12.52 -25.87
C PRO A 642 25.91 -11.82 -24.92
N ASN A 643 26.39 -11.06 -23.97
CA ASN A 643 25.53 -10.15 -23.21
C ASN A 643 25.07 -9.02 -24.12
N PRO A 644 23.80 -8.97 -24.53
CA PRO A 644 23.29 -7.91 -25.41
C PRO A 644 23.24 -6.53 -24.77
N TYR A 645 23.38 -6.43 -23.44
CA TYR A 645 23.36 -5.22 -22.66
C TYR A 645 24.75 -4.69 -22.26
N GLN A 646 25.83 -5.29 -22.69
CA GLN A 646 27.20 -4.80 -22.45
C GLN A 646 27.45 -3.36 -22.86
N SER A 647 26.53 -2.74 -23.61
CA SER A 647 26.55 -1.33 -24.01
C SER A 647 25.26 -0.59 -23.72
N SER A 648 24.41 -1.11 -22.88
CA SER A 648 23.16 -0.46 -22.46
C SER A 648 23.45 0.65 -21.48
N LEU A 649 23.67 1.86 -21.98
CA LEU A 649 23.96 3.01 -21.14
C LEU A 649 22.85 4.04 -21.24
N THR A 650 22.51 4.63 -20.12
CA THR A 650 21.56 5.75 -20.04
C THR A 650 22.15 7.06 -20.57
N THR A 651 23.46 7.12 -20.81
CA THR A 651 24.14 8.29 -21.37
C THR A 651 23.51 8.76 -22.68
N GLY A 652 23.10 10.03 -22.73
CA GLY A 652 22.49 10.66 -23.91
C GLY A 652 20.99 10.35 -24.08
N MET A 653 20.33 9.70 -23.12
CA MET A 653 18.88 9.68 -23.10
C MET A 653 18.31 11.07 -22.81
N PRO A 654 17.18 11.45 -23.44
CA PRO A 654 16.65 12.81 -23.32
C PRO A 654 16.10 13.08 -21.92
N VAL A 655 16.53 14.19 -21.31
CA VAL A 655 16.05 14.68 -20.02
C VAL A 655 15.23 15.94 -20.18
N THR A 656 14.27 16.17 -19.31
CA THR A 656 13.49 17.41 -19.27
C THR A 656 14.11 18.42 -18.31
N PRO A 657 13.76 19.71 -18.42
CA PRO A 657 14.34 20.76 -17.56
C PRO A 657 14.04 20.58 -16.07
N ASP A 658 13.00 19.83 -15.73
CA ASP A 658 12.52 19.47 -14.39
C ASP A 658 13.09 18.12 -13.92
N ALA A 659 14.10 17.58 -14.61
CA ALA A 659 14.74 16.34 -14.22
C ALA A 659 15.28 16.41 -12.78
N ILE A 660 15.01 15.38 -11.98
CA ILE A 660 15.54 15.21 -10.62
C ILE A 660 17.07 15.13 -10.66
N GLN A 661 17.58 14.38 -11.65
CA GLN A 661 19.00 14.25 -11.96
C GLN A 661 19.15 14.35 -13.47
N ASN A 662 19.90 15.35 -13.94
CA ASN A 662 20.07 15.63 -15.37
C ASN A 662 21.40 15.11 -15.95
N THR A 663 22.23 14.48 -15.11
CA THR A 663 23.51 13.88 -15.51
C THR A 663 23.54 12.42 -15.07
N THR A 664 24.24 11.60 -15.85
CA THR A 664 24.39 10.16 -15.60
C THR A 664 25.83 9.74 -15.93
N ASP A 665 26.33 8.74 -15.25
CA ASP A 665 27.54 8.02 -15.65
C ASP A 665 27.26 6.89 -16.66
N GLY A 666 25.97 6.66 -16.96
CA GLY A 666 25.48 5.64 -17.87
C GLY A 666 24.84 4.43 -17.15
N ASN A 667 24.94 4.38 -15.83
CA ASN A 667 24.58 3.23 -14.99
C ASN A 667 23.40 3.50 -14.04
N ASP A 668 22.60 4.52 -14.32
CA ASP A 668 21.51 4.99 -13.48
C ASP A 668 20.15 4.45 -13.93
N PHE A 669 19.14 4.59 -13.06
CA PHE A 669 17.74 4.51 -13.46
C PHE A 669 17.38 5.68 -14.37
N TYR A 670 16.41 5.42 -15.25
CA TYR A 670 15.79 6.44 -16.10
C TYR A 670 14.27 6.36 -15.95
N PHE A 671 13.67 7.50 -15.64
CA PHE A 671 12.24 7.69 -15.54
C PHE A 671 11.75 8.51 -16.73
N PHE A 672 10.66 8.04 -17.35
CA PHE A 672 10.12 8.61 -18.56
C PHE A 672 8.61 8.73 -18.47
N VAL A 673 8.06 9.88 -18.86
CA VAL A 673 6.60 10.08 -19.02
C VAL A 673 6.31 10.60 -20.41
N LEU A 674 5.50 9.82 -21.14
CA LEU A 674 5.01 10.18 -22.48
C LEU A 674 3.58 10.72 -22.36
N LYS A 675 3.34 11.87 -22.98
CA LYS A 675 2.01 12.45 -23.05
C LYS A 675 1.07 11.60 -23.89
N LYS A 676 -0.21 11.65 -23.54
CA LYS A 676 -1.31 11.04 -24.33
C LYS A 676 -1.09 11.17 -25.82
N ASP A 677 -1.45 10.11 -26.56
CA ASP A 677 -1.34 10.00 -28.02
C ASP A 677 0.08 10.20 -28.57
N ALA A 678 1.07 9.88 -27.77
CA ALA A 678 2.49 10.09 -28.10
C ALA A 678 2.80 11.52 -28.60
N ALA A 679 2.17 12.53 -27.98
CA ALA A 679 2.28 13.91 -28.44
C ALA A 679 3.64 14.54 -28.10
N SER A 680 4.19 14.30 -26.90
CA SER A 680 5.48 14.82 -26.44
C SER A 680 5.98 14.06 -25.23
N GLN A 681 7.27 14.18 -24.91
CA GLN A 681 7.81 13.80 -23.62
C GLN A 681 7.38 14.83 -22.57
N LEU A 682 6.75 14.37 -21.48
CA LEU A 682 6.39 15.20 -20.33
C LEU A 682 7.50 15.25 -19.30
N PHE A 683 8.16 14.12 -19.06
CA PHE A 683 9.23 14.00 -18.08
C PHE A 683 10.30 13.04 -18.57
N GLY A 684 11.55 13.34 -18.21
CA GLY A 684 12.70 12.46 -18.42
C GLY A 684 13.78 12.82 -17.41
N SER A 685 14.18 11.86 -16.59
CA SER A 685 15.15 12.06 -15.51
C SER A 685 15.95 10.82 -15.26
N PHE A 686 17.21 11.00 -14.89
CA PHE A 686 18.00 9.96 -14.24
C PHE A 686 17.77 9.96 -12.73
N PHE A 687 18.15 8.88 -12.07
CA PHE A 687 18.30 8.80 -10.63
C PHE A 687 19.23 7.65 -10.27
N GLY A 688 20.30 7.95 -9.53
CA GLY A 688 21.26 6.96 -9.10
C GLY A 688 22.55 7.57 -8.56
N GLN A 689 23.50 6.73 -8.24
CA GLN A 689 24.84 7.16 -7.86
C GLN A 689 25.60 7.63 -9.11
N VAL A 690 26.33 8.74 -9.02
CA VAL A 690 27.17 9.22 -10.11
C VAL A 690 28.60 8.78 -9.88
N GLY A 691 29.04 7.76 -10.65
CA GLY A 691 30.33 7.10 -10.48
C GLY A 691 30.26 5.90 -9.54
N GLY A 692 31.24 5.05 -9.62
CA GLY A 692 31.30 3.78 -8.89
C GLY A 692 31.78 2.66 -9.82
N SER A 693 31.87 1.42 -9.26
CA SER A 693 32.35 0.26 -10.03
C SER A 693 31.22 -0.59 -10.60
N PHE A 694 29.99 -0.38 -10.11
CA PHE A 694 28.81 -1.15 -10.50
C PHE A 694 27.60 -0.25 -10.71
N PRO A 695 26.70 -0.61 -11.65
CA PRO A 695 25.47 0.14 -11.91
C PRO A 695 24.46 0.03 -10.75
N ASP A 696 23.60 1.01 -10.64
CA ASP A 696 22.35 0.92 -9.91
C ASP A 696 21.35 0.10 -10.74
N HIS A 697 20.89 -1.05 -10.24
CA HIS A 697 20.14 -2.00 -11.02
C HIS A 697 19.08 -2.74 -10.19
N VAL A 698 18.38 -3.65 -10.83
CA VAL A 698 17.46 -4.60 -10.19
C VAL A 698 17.91 -6.01 -10.56
N ASP A 699 18.02 -6.89 -9.57
CA ASP A 699 18.45 -8.28 -9.78
C ASP A 699 17.34 -9.21 -10.31
N GLY A 700 16.27 -8.65 -10.77
CA GLY A 700 15.07 -9.31 -11.29
C GLY A 700 13.79 -8.69 -10.78
N GLY A 701 12.66 -9.16 -11.32
CA GLY A 701 11.35 -8.71 -10.85
C GLY A 701 10.86 -7.39 -11.42
N THR A 702 9.73 -6.95 -10.92
CA THR A 702 8.98 -5.77 -11.37
C THR A 702 8.74 -4.80 -10.22
N SER A 703 8.89 -3.52 -10.47
CA SER A 703 8.45 -2.44 -9.59
C SER A 703 7.13 -1.84 -10.09
N ARG A 704 6.49 -0.94 -9.34
CA ARG A 704 5.15 -0.48 -9.68
C ARG A 704 4.99 1.01 -9.54
N PHE A 705 4.18 1.58 -10.44
CA PHE A 705 3.53 2.87 -10.22
C PHE A 705 2.19 2.64 -9.51
N ASP A 706 1.78 3.55 -8.63
CA ASP A 706 0.39 3.62 -8.23
C ASP A 706 -0.45 4.40 -9.26
N LYS A 707 -1.76 4.43 -9.07
CA LYS A 707 -2.69 5.09 -10.00
C LYS A 707 -2.48 6.60 -10.11
N GLN A 708 -1.84 7.23 -9.12
CA GLN A 708 -1.51 8.64 -9.11
C GLN A 708 -0.18 8.93 -9.82
N GLY A 709 0.45 7.94 -10.46
CA GLY A 709 1.72 8.09 -11.16
C GLY A 709 2.94 8.14 -10.24
N VAL A 710 2.80 7.71 -8.99
CA VAL A 710 3.94 7.60 -8.06
C VAL A 710 4.67 6.30 -8.31
N ILE A 711 5.97 6.34 -8.57
CA ILE A 711 6.80 5.13 -8.68
C ILE A 711 7.25 4.63 -7.31
N TYR A 712 7.15 3.32 -7.12
CA TYR A 712 7.74 2.55 -6.02
C TYR A 712 8.76 1.60 -6.62
N GLN A 713 10.04 1.97 -6.53
CA GLN A 713 11.15 1.28 -7.17
C GLN A 713 12.10 0.68 -6.13
N ALA A 714 12.32 -0.64 -6.20
CA ALA A 714 13.42 -1.29 -5.50
C ALA A 714 14.68 -1.22 -6.36
N VAL A 715 15.83 -1.07 -5.74
CA VAL A 715 17.13 -0.90 -6.38
C VAL A 715 18.19 -1.66 -5.60
N CYS A 716 19.09 -2.31 -6.30
CA CYS A 716 20.34 -2.79 -5.77
C CYS A 716 21.33 -1.62 -5.78
N GLY A 717 21.38 -0.88 -4.69
CA GLY A 717 22.13 0.37 -4.62
C GLY A 717 23.48 0.22 -3.92
N ASN A 718 24.44 1.07 -4.33
CA ASN A 718 25.77 1.20 -3.73
C ASN A 718 26.59 -0.10 -3.74
N CYS A 719 26.48 -0.92 -4.77
CA CYS A 719 27.27 -2.11 -4.96
C CYS A 719 28.76 -1.74 -5.18
N GLY A 720 29.67 -2.51 -4.58
CA GLY A 720 31.12 -2.29 -4.73
C GLY A 720 31.70 -1.13 -3.91
N GLY A 721 30.88 -0.32 -3.24
CA GLY A 721 31.30 0.81 -2.40
C GLY A 721 31.84 2.00 -3.20
N GLY A 722 32.27 3.04 -2.50
CA GLY A 722 32.98 4.20 -3.06
C GLY A 722 32.13 5.45 -3.28
N VAL A 723 31.04 5.40 -4.00
CA VAL A 723 30.09 6.52 -4.17
C VAL A 723 28.78 6.16 -3.50
N ILE A 724 28.16 7.13 -2.84
CA ILE A 724 26.94 6.89 -2.05
C ILE A 724 25.72 7.08 -2.96
N PHE A 725 24.87 6.07 -3.04
CA PHE A 725 23.53 6.19 -3.64
C PHE A 725 22.72 7.30 -2.95
N PRO A 726 22.08 8.20 -3.69
CA PRO A 726 21.43 9.36 -3.12
C PRO A 726 20.23 8.97 -2.24
N THR A 727 20.27 9.35 -0.97
CA THR A 727 19.19 9.19 0.00
C THR A 727 18.67 10.54 0.46
N THR A 728 17.45 10.57 0.97
CA THR A 728 16.86 11.83 1.46
C THR A 728 16.98 11.93 2.99
N PRO A 729 17.09 13.14 3.54
CA PRO A 729 17.14 13.35 4.98
C PRO A 729 15.91 12.80 5.72
N GLY A 730 16.10 12.25 6.93
CA GLY A 730 15.00 11.77 7.79
C GLY A 730 14.34 10.48 7.34
N VAL A 731 14.97 9.71 6.46
CA VAL A 731 14.49 8.37 6.07
C VAL A 731 14.93 7.30 7.06
N TRP A 732 14.33 6.12 6.96
CA TRP A 732 14.62 4.96 7.82
C TRP A 732 16.11 4.62 7.88
N SER A 733 16.78 4.50 6.74
CA SER A 733 18.21 4.22 6.68
C SER A 733 18.87 5.06 5.59
N PRO A 734 19.59 6.13 5.97
CA PRO A 734 20.24 7.01 5.00
C PRO A 734 21.57 6.45 4.46
N THR A 735 22.07 5.35 5.00
CA THR A 735 23.39 4.78 4.65
C THR A 735 23.29 3.28 4.36
N ASN A 736 24.15 2.80 3.44
CA ASN A 736 24.33 1.38 3.20
C ASN A 736 25.03 0.73 4.42
N GLY A 737 24.31 -0.12 5.14
CA GLY A 737 24.83 -0.83 6.32
C GLY A 737 25.82 -1.94 5.98
N ALA A 738 25.78 -2.51 4.77
CA ALA A 738 26.70 -3.54 4.27
C ALA A 738 28.01 -2.96 3.69
N GLY A 739 28.17 -1.64 3.71
CA GLY A 739 29.19 -0.91 2.95
C GLY A 739 30.67 -1.14 3.32
N ALA A 740 30.98 -1.77 4.45
CA ALA A 740 32.39 -1.98 4.86
C ALA A 740 33.14 -3.03 4.01
N MET A 741 32.43 -3.86 3.23
CA MET A 741 33.00 -4.90 2.35
C MET A 741 32.52 -4.79 0.89
N GLY A 742 31.91 -3.67 0.50
CA GLY A 742 31.44 -3.48 -0.88
C GLY A 742 30.13 -4.22 -1.22
N GLY A 743 29.35 -4.64 -0.21
CA GLY A 743 28.06 -5.30 -0.41
C GLY A 743 26.97 -4.34 -0.91
N CYS A 744 26.09 -4.86 -1.76
CA CYS A 744 24.88 -4.16 -2.19
C CYS A 744 23.87 -4.03 -1.05
N ASN A 745 23.01 -3.01 -1.11
CA ASN A 745 21.87 -2.89 -0.21
C ASN A 745 20.60 -2.55 -1.01
N LEU A 746 19.48 -3.14 -0.58
CA LEU A 746 18.18 -2.77 -1.12
C LEU A 746 17.91 -1.30 -0.81
N ALA A 747 17.94 -0.48 -1.84
CA ALA A 747 17.48 0.90 -1.81
C ALA A 747 16.05 0.98 -2.34
N MET A 748 15.27 1.91 -1.82
CA MET A 748 13.86 2.11 -2.10
C MET A 748 13.62 3.55 -2.52
N ILE A 749 13.17 3.75 -3.75
CA ILE A 749 12.92 5.06 -4.34
C ILE A 749 11.42 5.25 -4.50
N LYS A 750 10.93 6.39 -4.02
CA LYS A 750 9.55 6.82 -4.22
C LYS A 750 9.53 8.23 -4.80
N ILE A 751 8.99 8.38 -6.02
CA ILE A 751 8.93 9.65 -6.76
C ILE A 751 7.50 9.89 -7.21
N SER A 752 6.95 11.08 -6.98
CA SER A 752 5.71 11.57 -7.59
C SER A 752 6.04 12.41 -8.82
N PHE A 753 5.30 12.18 -9.90
CA PHE A 753 5.46 12.96 -11.14
C PHE A 753 4.35 13.99 -11.33
N ASP A 754 3.28 13.94 -10.49
CA ASP A 754 2.14 14.87 -10.42
C ASP A 754 1.44 15.15 -11.77
N PHE A 755 1.40 14.17 -12.67
CA PHE A 755 0.69 14.27 -13.95
C PHE A 755 -0.65 13.51 -13.96
N ALA A 756 -0.96 12.75 -12.92
CA ALA A 756 -2.20 11.97 -12.86
C ALA A 756 -3.42 12.88 -12.68
N GLY A 757 -4.51 12.50 -13.32
CA GLY A 757 -5.78 13.22 -13.25
C GLY A 757 -6.54 13.02 -11.94
N VAL A 758 -7.69 13.71 -11.82
CA VAL A 758 -8.65 13.46 -10.75
C VAL A 758 -9.31 12.09 -10.95
N GLU A 759 -9.62 11.41 -9.85
CA GLU A 759 -10.34 10.14 -9.84
C GLU A 759 -11.43 10.18 -8.77
N ALA A 760 -12.60 9.62 -9.06
CA ALA A 760 -13.73 9.51 -8.13
C ALA A 760 -13.93 8.07 -7.68
N GLY A 761 -14.02 7.85 -6.36
CA GLY A 761 -14.22 6.52 -5.77
C GLY A 761 -15.28 6.53 -4.68
N ILE A 762 -16.58 6.51 -5.07
CA ILE A 762 -17.66 6.58 -4.09
C ILE A 762 -17.76 5.31 -3.24
N GLN A 763 -17.82 5.50 -1.94
CA GLN A 763 -18.12 4.46 -0.94
C GLN A 763 -19.24 4.92 -0.02
N SER A 764 -19.99 3.97 0.54
CA SER A 764 -21.06 4.23 1.51
C SER A 764 -20.72 3.66 2.88
N SER A 765 -21.32 4.23 3.93
CA SER A 765 -21.38 3.57 5.24
C SER A 765 -22.73 3.83 5.90
N ILE A 766 -23.27 2.80 6.54
CA ILE A 766 -24.56 2.84 7.24
C ILE A 766 -24.35 2.33 8.66
N GLY A 767 -24.76 3.12 9.66
CA GLY A 767 -24.57 2.74 11.06
C GLY A 767 -23.11 2.50 11.49
N GLY A 768 -22.14 3.05 10.73
CA GLY A 768 -20.70 2.83 10.96
C GLY A 768 -20.12 1.58 10.25
N VAL A 769 -20.92 0.85 9.48
CA VAL A 769 -20.47 -0.29 8.68
C VAL A 769 -20.07 0.22 7.29
N SER A 770 -18.78 0.09 6.95
CA SER A 770 -18.25 0.51 5.65
C SER A 770 -18.72 -0.40 4.52
N ASN A 771 -18.94 0.21 3.34
CA ASN A 771 -19.43 -0.46 2.13
C ASN A 771 -20.84 -1.10 2.26
N ASP A 772 -21.59 -0.72 3.30
CA ASP A 772 -22.99 -1.11 3.41
C ASP A 772 -23.84 -0.25 2.45
N THR A 773 -24.73 -0.91 1.70
CA THR A 773 -25.51 -0.32 0.60
C THR A 773 -27.01 -0.55 0.75
N SER A 774 -27.47 -1.04 1.91
CA SER A 774 -28.89 -1.34 2.12
C SER A 774 -29.34 -1.04 3.54
N GLY A 775 -30.56 -0.59 3.69
CA GLY A 775 -31.17 -0.32 4.99
C GLY A 775 -32.66 0.00 4.90
N CYS A 776 -33.25 0.28 6.07
CA CYS A 776 -34.67 0.54 6.20
C CYS A 776 -34.95 2.03 6.30
N VAL A 777 -36.08 2.50 5.74
CA VAL A 777 -36.48 3.90 5.83
C VAL A 777 -36.88 4.27 7.28
N PRO A 778 -36.53 5.49 7.77
CA PRO A 778 -35.63 6.48 7.15
C PRO A 778 -34.17 6.01 7.20
N LEU A 779 -33.47 5.94 6.06
CA LEU A 779 -32.11 5.44 5.97
C LEU A 779 -31.14 6.61 5.80
N THR A 780 -30.26 6.79 6.79
CA THR A 780 -29.14 7.75 6.68
C THR A 780 -27.90 7.02 6.24
N VAL A 781 -27.35 7.45 5.10
CA VAL A 781 -26.12 6.92 4.50
C VAL A 781 -25.05 8.00 4.52
N ASN A 782 -23.86 7.66 4.98
CA ASN A 782 -22.67 8.50 4.82
C ASN A 782 -21.93 8.06 3.58
N PHE A 783 -21.68 8.98 2.66
CA PHE A 783 -20.91 8.77 1.45
C PHE A 783 -19.54 9.42 1.58
N ILE A 784 -18.55 8.80 1.02
CA ILE A 784 -17.19 9.32 0.95
C ILE A 784 -16.58 9.03 -0.43
N ASP A 785 -15.80 9.97 -0.95
CA ASP A 785 -14.84 9.68 -2.01
C ASP A 785 -13.60 9.06 -1.38
N SER A 786 -13.36 7.77 -1.64
CA SER A 786 -12.24 7.03 -1.06
C SER A 786 -10.88 7.44 -1.62
N ILE A 787 -10.85 8.11 -2.76
CA ILE A 787 -9.63 8.59 -3.42
C ILE A 787 -9.29 9.99 -2.95
N ALA A 788 -10.33 10.85 -2.82
CA ALA A 788 -10.26 12.15 -2.18
C ALA A 788 -9.17 13.09 -2.74
N ASN A 789 -8.90 13.03 -4.06
CA ASN A 789 -7.88 13.84 -4.74
C ASN A 789 -8.46 15.05 -5.51
N ALA A 790 -9.75 15.36 -5.36
CA ALA A 790 -10.43 16.46 -6.03
C ALA A 790 -10.57 17.72 -5.15
N LEU A 791 -10.82 18.85 -5.77
CA LEU A 791 -11.08 20.13 -5.09
C LEU A 791 -12.56 20.37 -4.81
N THR A 792 -13.44 19.77 -5.61
CA THR A 792 -14.90 19.93 -5.50
C THR A 792 -15.59 18.61 -5.78
N TYR A 793 -16.61 18.30 -5.01
CA TYR A 793 -17.39 17.07 -5.11
C TYR A 793 -18.86 17.41 -5.34
N TYR A 794 -19.46 16.84 -6.35
CA TYR A 794 -20.87 16.98 -6.68
C TYR A 794 -21.60 15.67 -6.42
N TRP A 795 -22.56 15.68 -5.51
CA TRP A 795 -23.30 14.52 -5.06
C TRP A 795 -24.74 14.56 -5.55
N ASN A 796 -25.16 13.55 -6.28
CA ASN A 796 -26.56 13.33 -6.65
C ASN A 796 -27.01 11.99 -6.04
N PHE A 797 -27.99 12.04 -5.16
CA PHE A 797 -28.40 10.86 -4.38
C PHE A 797 -29.42 9.97 -5.11
N GLY A 798 -29.86 10.35 -6.31
CA GLY A 798 -30.74 9.52 -7.14
C GLY A 798 -32.21 9.52 -6.73
N ASP A 799 -32.59 10.25 -5.67
CA ASP A 799 -33.94 10.32 -5.11
C ASP A 799 -34.72 11.58 -5.51
N GLY A 800 -34.16 12.37 -6.42
CA GLY A 800 -34.76 13.62 -6.88
C GLY A 800 -34.47 14.85 -6.00
N THR A 801 -33.73 14.70 -4.91
CA THR A 801 -33.23 15.84 -4.13
C THR A 801 -32.20 16.65 -4.95
N PRO A 802 -32.07 17.98 -4.70
CA PRO A 802 -31.05 18.78 -5.39
C PRO A 802 -29.64 18.25 -5.17
N GLN A 803 -28.80 18.39 -6.19
CA GLN A 803 -27.38 18.05 -6.12
C GLN A 803 -26.72 18.86 -4.99
N VAL A 804 -25.95 18.18 -4.17
CA VAL A 804 -25.14 18.77 -3.09
C VAL A 804 -23.70 18.96 -3.59
N ILE A 805 -23.13 20.13 -3.32
CA ILE A 805 -21.76 20.47 -3.68
C ILE A 805 -20.96 20.60 -2.39
N THR A 806 -19.84 19.89 -2.30
CA THR A 806 -18.93 19.95 -1.15
C THR A 806 -17.49 20.18 -1.61
N THR A 807 -16.68 20.75 -0.75
CA THR A 807 -15.21 20.82 -0.91
C THR A 807 -14.50 19.77 -0.06
N VAL A 808 -15.29 18.98 0.67
CA VAL A 808 -14.81 17.83 1.45
C VAL A 808 -15.30 16.55 0.77
N PRO A 809 -14.52 15.46 0.84
CA PRO A 809 -14.80 14.22 0.11
C PRO A 809 -15.97 13.41 0.69
N ASN A 810 -16.71 13.93 1.66
CA ASN A 810 -17.78 13.21 2.34
C ASN A 810 -19.06 14.03 2.44
N VAL A 811 -20.18 13.32 2.49
CA VAL A 811 -21.52 13.88 2.68
C VAL A 811 -22.43 12.85 3.33
N SER A 812 -23.43 13.30 4.07
CA SER A 812 -24.49 12.44 4.63
C SER A 812 -25.81 12.76 3.95
N HIS A 813 -26.58 11.73 3.63
CA HIS A 813 -27.92 11.87 3.06
C HIS A 813 -28.92 10.90 3.68
N THR A 814 -30.19 11.34 3.84
CA THR A 814 -31.25 10.51 4.42
C THR A 814 -32.34 10.25 3.41
N TYR A 815 -32.55 8.99 3.08
CA TYR A 815 -33.64 8.53 2.22
C TYR A 815 -34.91 8.31 3.05
N ASN A 816 -36.01 9.00 2.70
CA ASN A 816 -37.29 8.89 3.38
C ASN A 816 -38.33 8.05 2.62
N SER A 817 -37.95 7.45 1.52
CA SER A 817 -38.83 6.60 0.71
C SER A 817 -38.10 5.32 0.32
N THR A 818 -38.86 4.27 0.08
CA THR A 818 -38.30 2.99 -0.42
C THR A 818 -37.89 3.12 -1.88
N GLY A 819 -36.79 2.46 -2.26
CA GLY A 819 -36.31 2.48 -3.65
C GLY A 819 -34.94 1.88 -3.82
N LEU A 820 -34.52 1.78 -5.08
CA LEU A 820 -33.13 1.56 -5.45
C LEU A 820 -32.60 2.85 -6.05
N TYR A 821 -31.69 3.49 -5.35
CA TYR A 821 -31.17 4.80 -5.72
C TYR A 821 -29.77 4.68 -6.28
N LEU A 822 -29.58 5.15 -7.52
CA LEU A 822 -28.26 5.26 -8.13
C LEU A 822 -27.65 6.59 -7.69
N VAL A 823 -26.72 6.53 -6.78
CA VAL A 823 -25.97 7.70 -6.29
C VAL A 823 -24.80 7.96 -7.21
N MET A 824 -24.62 9.22 -7.59
CA MET A 824 -23.51 9.68 -8.44
C MET A 824 -22.65 10.66 -7.67
N LEU A 825 -21.36 10.44 -7.70
CA LEU A 825 -20.32 11.38 -7.31
C LEU A 825 -19.60 11.87 -8.56
N ILE A 826 -19.44 13.17 -8.70
CA ILE A 826 -18.50 13.77 -9.63
C ILE A 826 -17.41 14.45 -8.78
N ALA A 827 -16.18 13.99 -8.91
CA ALA A 827 -15.00 14.61 -8.36
C ALA A 827 -14.43 15.59 -9.40
N GLU A 828 -14.19 16.85 -9.03
CA GLU A 828 -13.70 17.88 -9.95
C GLU A 828 -12.44 18.55 -9.40
N ASP A 829 -11.43 18.60 -10.24
CA ASP A 829 -10.24 19.42 -10.05
C ASP A 829 -9.87 20.07 -11.39
N PRO A 830 -10.20 21.36 -11.58
CA PRO A 830 -9.89 22.08 -12.82
C PRO A 830 -8.38 22.19 -13.11
N THR A 831 -7.54 21.83 -12.15
CA THR A 831 -6.07 21.88 -12.30
C THR A 831 -5.50 20.58 -12.87
N THR A 832 -6.32 19.56 -13.04
CA THR A 832 -5.91 18.27 -13.60
C THR A 832 -6.27 18.13 -15.08
N CYS A 833 -5.65 17.19 -15.76
CA CYS A 833 -5.80 17.00 -17.20
C CYS A 833 -7.19 16.51 -17.63
N ASN A 834 -7.89 15.75 -16.79
CA ASN A 834 -9.24 15.25 -17.06
C ASN A 834 -10.34 16.10 -16.38
N ILE A 835 -9.97 17.11 -15.59
CA ILE A 835 -10.83 18.06 -14.88
C ILE A 835 -11.86 17.38 -13.95
N ARG A 836 -12.51 16.32 -14.40
CA ARG A 836 -13.58 15.58 -13.68
C ARG A 836 -13.47 14.09 -13.88
N ASP A 837 -13.86 13.36 -12.83
CA ASP A 837 -14.19 11.95 -12.91
C ASP A 837 -15.50 11.65 -12.19
N THR A 838 -16.14 10.52 -12.51
CA THR A 838 -17.48 10.19 -12.01
C THR A 838 -17.55 8.74 -11.54
N SER A 839 -18.08 8.55 -10.34
CA SER A 839 -18.29 7.23 -9.74
C SER A 839 -19.74 7.04 -9.33
N TYR A 840 -20.22 5.80 -9.29
CA TYR A 840 -21.61 5.45 -8.98
C TYR A 840 -21.67 4.34 -7.92
N ILE A 841 -22.71 4.40 -7.08
CA ILE A 841 -23.07 3.34 -6.14
C ILE A 841 -24.59 3.19 -6.07
N ASN A 842 -25.08 1.98 -5.93
CA ASN A 842 -26.51 1.72 -5.72
C ASN A 842 -26.81 1.59 -4.23
N ILE A 843 -27.80 2.33 -3.74
CA ILE A 843 -28.32 2.22 -2.38
C ILE A 843 -29.75 1.66 -2.42
N ARG A 844 -29.97 0.56 -1.74
CA ARG A 844 -31.26 -0.09 -1.61
C ARG A 844 -31.91 0.33 -0.29
N VAL A 845 -33.09 0.94 -0.37
CA VAL A 845 -33.87 1.37 0.78
C VAL A 845 -35.18 0.62 0.80
N GLY A 846 -35.46 -0.11 1.85
CA GLY A 846 -36.67 -0.87 2.04
C GLY A 846 -37.47 -0.44 3.29
N ASP A 847 -38.58 -1.11 3.55
CA ASP A 847 -39.46 -0.88 4.71
C ASP A 847 -39.80 -2.19 5.48
N LEU A 848 -39.29 -3.33 5.00
CA LEU A 848 -39.54 -4.63 5.62
C LEU A 848 -38.34 -5.02 6.48
N GLU A 849 -38.30 -4.56 7.72
CA GLU A 849 -37.23 -4.84 8.68
C GLU A 849 -37.49 -6.17 9.41
N ALA A 850 -36.47 -7.02 9.52
CA ALA A 850 -36.46 -8.22 10.33
C ALA A 850 -35.75 -7.97 11.66
N LEU A 851 -36.41 -8.22 12.76
CA LEU A 851 -35.78 -8.21 14.08
C LEU A 851 -35.10 -9.54 14.33
N ILE A 852 -33.79 -9.59 14.43
CA ILE A 852 -33.02 -10.82 14.61
C ILE A 852 -32.65 -11.03 16.08
N ASP A 853 -32.94 -12.23 16.61
CA ASP A 853 -32.50 -12.67 17.93
C ASP A 853 -32.46 -14.18 18.02
N PHE A 854 -31.72 -14.71 19.00
CA PHE A 854 -31.66 -16.12 19.29
C PHE A 854 -31.37 -16.41 20.77
N ASN A 855 -31.75 -17.58 21.24
CA ASN A 855 -31.44 -18.03 22.59
C ASN A 855 -30.71 -19.37 22.58
N PRO A 856 -29.50 -19.44 23.18
CA PRO A 856 -28.76 -20.69 23.34
C PRO A 856 -29.32 -21.46 24.59
N VAL A 857 -29.63 -22.75 24.42
CA VAL A 857 -30.11 -23.62 25.48
C VAL A 857 -29.20 -24.85 25.58
N LYS A 858 -28.58 -25.06 26.73
CA LYS A 858 -27.79 -26.27 27.00
C LYS A 858 -28.69 -27.47 27.10
N LEU A 859 -28.31 -28.59 26.49
CA LEU A 859 -29.10 -29.83 26.54
C LEU A 859 -28.62 -30.76 27.65
N LEU A 860 -29.56 -31.45 28.31
CA LEU A 860 -29.28 -32.48 29.30
C LEU A 860 -28.68 -33.75 28.65
N PRO A 861 -27.85 -34.51 29.36
CA PRO A 861 -27.39 -34.29 30.73
C PRO A 861 -26.41 -33.12 30.85
N CYS A 862 -26.22 -32.59 32.07
CA CYS A 862 -25.42 -31.37 32.32
C CYS A 862 -23.94 -31.45 31.90
N ASP A 863 -23.40 -32.66 31.73
CA ASP A 863 -22.07 -32.94 31.22
C ASP A 863 -21.96 -32.88 29.67
N SER A 864 -23.10 -32.62 29.00
CA SER A 864 -23.18 -32.55 27.54
C SER A 864 -22.56 -31.24 27.01
N LEU A 865 -21.76 -31.33 25.94
CA LEU A 865 -21.30 -30.17 25.14
C LEU A 865 -22.30 -29.79 24.03
N LYS A 866 -23.57 -30.26 24.15
CA LYS A 866 -24.60 -30.02 23.14
C LYS A 866 -25.49 -28.85 23.52
N TYR A 867 -25.76 -28.01 22.54
CA TYR A 867 -26.66 -26.87 22.67
C TYR A 867 -27.74 -26.90 21.59
N ARG A 868 -28.93 -26.39 21.97
CA ARG A 868 -29.99 -26.00 21.05
C ARG A 868 -29.99 -24.48 20.96
N PHE A 869 -30.06 -23.97 19.75
CA PHE A 869 -30.18 -22.55 19.50
C PHE A 869 -31.58 -22.29 18.94
N ASP A 870 -32.38 -21.60 19.71
CA ASP A 870 -33.74 -21.23 19.35
C ASP A 870 -33.67 -19.87 18.62
N ASN A 871 -34.10 -19.83 17.36
CA ASN A 871 -34.22 -18.60 16.60
C ASN A 871 -35.48 -17.85 17.09
N LEU A 872 -35.27 -16.67 17.69
CA LEU A 872 -36.32 -15.82 18.25
C LEU A 872 -36.62 -14.62 17.35
N SER A 873 -36.05 -14.60 16.15
CA SER A 873 -36.25 -13.51 15.18
C SER A 873 -37.73 -13.33 14.83
N VAL A 874 -38.09 -12.06 14.59
CA VAL A 874 -39.48 -11.68 14.27
C VAL A 874 -39.50 -11.08 12.85
N ALA A 875 -40.31 -11.67 11.98
CA ALA A 875 -40.51 -11.19 10.63
C ALA A 875 -41.51 -10.01 10.60
N PRO A 876 -41.38 -9.08 9.67
CA PRO A 876 -42.43 -8.09 9.41
C PRO A 876 -43.69 -8.79 8.87
N PRO A 877 -44.88 -8.23 9.13
CA PRO A 877 -46.16 -8.92 8.82
C PRO A 877 -46.36 -9.30 7.34
N LEU A 878 -45.71 -8.59 6.43
CA LEU A 878 -45.89 -8.79 4.99
C LEU A 878 -44.89 -9.77 4.35
N LEU A 879 -43.83 -10.14 5.09
CA LEU A 879 -42.79 -11.01 4.57
C LEU A 879 -42.34 -12.02 5.64
N PRO A 880 -42.94 -13.25 5.69
CA PRO A 880 -42.52 -14.29 6.63
C PRO A 880 -41.14 -14.86 6.28
N PHE A 881 -40.42 -15.34 7.29
CA PHE A 881 -39.12 -15.98 7.09
C PHE A 881 -39.23 -17.27 6.26
N GLY A 882 -38.37 -17.38 5.28
CA GLY A 882 -38.21 -18.56 4.43
C GLY A 882 -37.26 -19.60 5.04
N ALA A 883 -37.14 -20.74 4.38
CA ALA A 883 -36.30 -21.86 4.84
C ALA A 883 -34.79 -21.57 4.81
N GLN A 884 -34.37 -20.51 4.11
CA GLN A 884 -32.95 -20.13 3.92
C GLN A 884 -32.67 -18.70 4.37
N THR A 885 -33.52 -18.10 5.19
CA THR A 885 -33.39 -16.69 5.60
C THR A 885 -32.19 -16.46 6.51
N PHE A 886 -31.79 -17.46 7.29
CA PHE A 886 -30.76 -17.33 8.31
C PHE A 886 -29.54 -18.22 8.04
N LYS A 887 -28.39 -17.80 8.54
CA LYS A 887 -27.15 -18.55 8.52
C LYS A 887 -26.47 -18.51 9.89
N TRP A 888 -26.14 -19.67 10.42
CA TRP A 888 -25.50 -19.82 11.73
C TRP A 888 -23.99 -20.01 11.60
N ASN A 889 -23.23 -19.31 12.44
CA ASN A 889 -21.85 -19.60 12.74
C ASN A 889 -21.70 -19.88 14.23
N PHE A 890 -21.27 -21.09 14.59
CA PHE A 890 -21.16 -21.50 15.98
C PHE A 890 -19.85 -21.10 16.67
N GLY A 891 -18.92 -20.46 15.93
CA GLY A 891 -17.68 -19.91 16.47
C GLY A 891 -16.57 -20.92 16.75
N ASP A 892 -16.76 -22.20 16.40
CA ASP A 892 -15.81 -23.31 16.62
C ASP A 892 -15.12 -23.79 15.35
N GLY A 893 -15.29 -23.05 14.21
CA GLY A 893 -14.73 -23.42 12.91
C GLY A 893 -15.54 -24.47 12.14
N SER A 894 -16.68 -24.93 12.67
CA SER A 894 -17.59 -25.80 11.93
C SER A 894 -18.23 -25.10 10.74
N PRO A 895 -18.65 -25.83 9.69
CA PRO A 895 -19.33 -25.24 8.54
C PRO A 895 -20.58 -24.47 8.96
N MET A 896 -20.80 -23.32 8.33
CA MET A 896 -22.00 -22.52 8.59
C MET A 896 -23.25 -23.26 8.15
N LEU A 897 -24.33 -23.14 8.94
CA LEU A 897 -25.60 -23.84 8.71
C LEU A 897 -26.67 -22.84 8.25
N VAL A 898 -27.27 -23.07 7.08
CA VAL A 898 -28.37 -22.25 6.53
C VAL A 898 -29.73 -22.86 6.95
N THR A 899 -30.62 -22.04 7.54
CA THR A 899 -31.93 -22.48 8.07
C THR A 899 -32.99 -21.39 7.94
N GLY A 900 -34.23 -21.77 8.21
CA GLY A 900 -35.33 -20.86 8.58
C GLY A 900 -35.35 -20.58 10.09
N THR A 901 -36.56 -20.48 10.66
CA THR A 901 -36.78 -20.20 12.10
C THR A 901 -36.70 -21.43 13.01
N VAL A 902 -36.44 -22.59 12.45
CA VAL A 902 -36.36 -23.83 13.26
C VAL A 902 -35.16 -23.79 14.20
N SER A 903 -35.35 -24.34 15.41
CA SER A 903 -34.25 -24.49 16.35
C SER A 903 -33.18 -25.40 15.77
N VAL A 904 -31.92 -25.04 15.93
CA VAL A 904 -30.77 -25.80 15.44
C VAL A 904 -30.00 -26.41 16.61
N PHE A 905 -29.41 -27.60 16.39
CA PHE A 905 -28.61 -28.28 17.37
C PHE A 905 -27.15 -28.28 16.96
N HIS A 906 -26.29 -27.98 17.91
CA HIS A 906 -24.85 -28.02 17.67
C HIS A 906 -24.12 -28.70 18.83
N SER A 907 -23.03 -29.41 18.50
CA SER A 907 -22.21 -30.13 19.47
C SER A 907 -20.78 -29.64 19.37
N TYR A 908 -20.28 -29.00 20.41
CA TYR A 908 -18.92 -28.55 20.51
C TYR A 908 -17.97 -29.70 20.82
N VAL A 909 -16.79 -29.68 20.25
CA VAL A 909 -15.77 -30.76 20.41
C VAL A 909 -15.00 -30.61 21.72
N ALA A 910 -14.89 -29.35 22.22
CA ALA A 910 -14.14 -29.04 23.44
C ALA A 910 -14.85 -27.96 24.28
N PRO A 911 -14.59 -27.93 25.60
CA PRO A 911 -14.96 -26.79 26.44
C PRO A 911 -14.23 -25.52 25.96
N GLY A 912 -14.91 -24.36 26.07
CA GLY A 912 -14.35 -23.08 25.65
C GLY A 912 -15.37 -21.96 25.59
N SER A 913 -14.92 -20.77 25.23
CA SER A 913 -15.79 -19.62 24.96
C SER A 913 -15.93 -19.46 23.45
N TYR A 914 -17.17 -19.46 22.97
CA TYR A 914 -17.50 -19.41 21.55
C TYR A 914 -18.41 -18.23 21.25
N VAL A 915 -18.11 -17.49 20.19
CA VAL A 915 -18.98 -16.42 19.70
C VAL A 915 -19.91 -17.01 18.64
N VAL A 916 -21.15 -17.22 19.01
CA VAL A 916 -22.19 -17.71 18.10
C VAL A 916 -22.83 -16.53 17.40
N THR A 917 -22.90 -16.57 16.07
CA THR A 917 -23.49 -15.50 15.25
C THR A 917 -24.62 -16.04 14.38
N LEU A 918 -25.76 -15.38 14.44
CA LEU A 918 -26.91 -15.58 13.55
C LEU A 918 -26.90 -14.45 12.51
N TYR A 919 -26.79 -14.78 11.24
CA TYR A 919 -26.83 -13.84 10.12
C TYR A 919 -28.20 -13.88 9.46
N LEU A 920 -28.74 -12.72 9.13
CA LEU A 920 -29.82 -12.52 8.17
C LEU A 920 -29.20 -12.40 6.79
N GLN A 921 -29.50 -13.33 5.88
CA GLN A 921 -28.93 -13.34 4.52
C GLN A 921 -29.97 -13.12 3.41
N ASP A 922 -31.24 -13.13 3.76
CA ASP A 922 -32.33 -12.95 2.81
C ASP A 922 -32.49 -11.46 2.44
N THR A 923 -32.15 -11.13 1.20
CA THR A 923 -32.19 -9.76 0.67
C THR A 923 -33.61 -9.19 0.51
N GLY A 924 -34.66 -9.95 0.82
CA GLY A 924 -36.02 -9.44 0.90
C GLY A 924 -36.23 -8.45 2.04
N TYR A 925 -35.42 -8.57 3.11
CA TYR A 925 -35.47 -7.65 4.26
C TYR A 925 -34.56 -6.44 4.03
N CYS A 926 -35.00 -5.29 4.50
CA CYS A 926 -34.29 -4.03 4.28
C CYS A 926 -32.97 -3.97 5.07
N ASN A 927 -32.91 -4.57 6.24
CA ASN A 927 -31.69 -4.66 7.06
C ASN A 927 -30.81 -5.88 6.73
N SER A 928 -31.02 -6.57 5.61
CA SER A 928 -30.12 -7.65 5.16
C SER A 928 -28.99 -7.09 4.29
N PRO A 929 -27.72 -7.46 4.53
CA PRO A 929 -27.25 -8.37 5.56
C PRO A 929 -27.19 -7.73 6.95
N ASP A 930 -27.60 -8.48 7.98
CA ASP A 930 -27.54 -8.11 9.38
C ASP A 930 -27.10 -9.31 10.24
N SER A 931 -26.64 -9.10 11.45
CA SER A 931 -26.21 -10.18 12.32
C SER A 931 -26.31 -9.84 13.80
N ILE A 932 -26.56 -10.88 14.60
CA ILE A 932 -26.48 -10.82 16.06
C ILE A 932 -25.52 -11.87 16.58
N SER A 933 -24.64 -11.48 17.49
CA SER A 933 -23.65 -12.37 18.10
C SER A 933 -23.86 -12.46 19.62
N LYS A 934 -23.79 -13.70 20.17
CA LYS A 934 -23.78 -13.93 21.60
C LYS A 934 -22.61 -14.84 21.98
N THR A 935 -21.88 -14.46 23.00
CA THR A 935 -20.78 -15.29 23.52
C THR A 935 -21.37 -16.29 24.48
N ILE A 936 -21.08 -17.57 24.27
CA ILE A 936 -21.47 -18.68 25.15
C ILE A 936 -20.24 -19.38 25.71
N ASN A 937 -20.31 -19.77 26.96
CA ASN A 937 -19.25 -20.52 27.61
C ASN A 937 -19.68 -22.00 27.70
N ILE A 938 -18.93 -22.87 27.04
CA ILE A 938 -19.21 -24.31 26.94
C ILE A 938 -18.31 -25.04 27.91
N ALA A 939 -18.92 -25.78 28.84
CA ALA A 939 -18.19 -26.70 29.69
C ALA A 939 -19.10 -27.90 30.02
N PRO A 940 -18.52 -29.09 30.25
CA PRO A 940 -19.33 -30.27 30.68
C PRO A 940 -19.85 -30.12 32.09
N LEU A 941 -19.12 -29.39 32.96
CA LEU A 941 -19.48 -29.11 34.36
C LEU A 941 -19.22 -27.66 34.69
N VAL A 942 -20.07 -27.07 35.55
CA VAL A 942 -19.79 -25.74 36.12
C VAL A 942 -18.65 -25.89 37.13
N VAL A 943 -17.62 -25.10 36.97
CA VAL A 943 -16.47 -25.05 37.89
C VAL A 943 -16.35 -23.65 38.48
N ALA A 944 -16.67 -23.55 39.78
CA ALA A 944 -16.49 -22.27 40.49
C ALA A 944 -14.99 -22.03 40.75
N GLN A 945 -14.47 -20.91 40.26
CA GLN A 945 -13.07 -20.49 40.47
C GLN A 945 -12.99 -18.98 40.63
N PHE A 946 -12.07 -18.52 41.47
CA PHE A 946 -11.79 -17.11 41.62
C PHE A 946 -10.36 -16.87 42.07
N THR A 947 -9.91 -15.65 41.86
CA THR A 947 -8.64 -15.16 42.37
C THR A 947 -8.85 -13.91 43.22
N THR A 948 -8.06 -13.81 44.30
CA THR A 948 -8.03 -12.63 45.18
C THR A 948 -6.65 -12.52 45.81
N PRO A 949 -6.17 -11.31 46.15
CA PRO A 949 -5.01 -11.17 47.00
C PRO A 949 -5.30 -11.75 48.39
N ALA A 950 -4.52 -12.75 48.82
CA ALA A 950 -4.81 -13.58 50.01
C ALA A 950 -4.44 -12.86 51.34
N LEU A 951 -3.76 -11.76 51.32
CA LEU A 951 -3.27 -11.01 52.48
C LEU A 951 -3.48 -9.50 52.33
N GLY A 952 -3.86 -8.84 53.43
CA GLY A 952 -4.00 -7.41 53.51
C GLY A 952 -4.10 -6.92 54.94
N CYS A 953 -3.80 -5.65 55.23
CA CYS A 953 -3.95 -5.03 56.56
C CYS A 953 -5.38 -4.50 56.74
N ALA A 954 -6.01 -4.77 57.87
CA ALA A 954 -7.32 -4.24 58.19
C ALA A 954 -7.27 -2.72 58.49
N PRO A 955 -8.27 -1.95 57.95
CA PRO A 955 -9.34 -2.34 57.06
C PRO A 955 -8.83 -2.67 55.67
N TYR A 956 -9.20 -3.85 55.12
CA TYR A 956 -8.70 -4.40 53.88
C TYR A 956 -9.81 -4.51 52.84
N ASN A 957 -9.68 -3.81 51.72
CA ASN A 957 -10.59 -3.92 50.58
C ASN A 957 -10.06 -5.01 49.61
N ALA A 958 -10.57 -6.20 49.77
CA ALA A 958 -10.26 -7.34 48.90
C ALA A 958 -11.08 -7.31 47.59
N ARG A 959 -10.41 -7.43 46.48
CA ARG A 959 -11.03 -7.54 45.16
C ARG A 959 -11.05 -9.00 44.76
N PHE A 960 -12.22 -9.51 44.40
CA PHE A 960 -12.43 -10.87 43.95
C PHE A 960 -12.67 -10.87 42.45
N THR A 961 -11.85 -11.61 41.72
CA THR A 961 -12.01 -11.79 40.27
C THR A 961 -12.53 -13.19 40.01
N ASN A 962 -13.73 -13.29 39.47
CA ASN A 962 -14.37 -14.55 39.11
C ASN A 962 -13.69 -15.10 37.84
N THR A 963 -13.24 -16.36 37.94
CA THR A 963 -12.64 -17.12 36.83
C THR A 963 -13.39 -18.42 36.59
N SER A 964 -14.65 -18.52 37.08
CA SER A 964 -15.48 -19.72 36.94
C SER A 964 -15.74 -20.04 35.46
N ILE A 965 -15.77 -21.34 35.17
CA ILE A 965 -16.09 -21.88 33.85
C ILE A 965 -17.58 -22.25 33.83
N ALA A 966 -18.29 -21.80 32.79
CA ALA A 966 -19.71 -22.08 32.51
C ALA A 966 -20.73 -21.55 33.53
N GLY A 967 -20.35 -20.84 34.58
CA GLY A 967 -21.28 -20.19 35.49
C GLY A 967 -21.96 -18.97 34.90
N GLN A 968 -23.28 -18.83 35.08
CA GLN A 968 -24.08 -17.69 34.61
C GLN A 968 -24.53 -16.78 35.74
N SER A 969 -24.75 -17.35 36.94
CA SER A 969 -25.02 -16.57 38.13
C SER A 969 -24.05 -16.96 39.25
N PHE A 970 -23.78 -16.02 40.17
CA PHE A 970 -22.73 -16.14 41.17
C PHE A 970 -23.25 -15.71 42.52
N PHE A 971 -22.88 -16.47 43.56
CA PHE A 971 -23.16 -16.10 44.93
C PHE A 971 -21.88 -16.22 45.76
N TRP A 972 -21.49 -15.10 46.35
CA TRP A 972 -20.32 -14.99 47.19
C TRP A 972 -20.71 -14.94 48.66
N ASN A 973 -20.00 -15.70 49.47
CA ASN A 973 -20.00 -15.52 50.92
C ASN A 973 -18.57 -15.18 51.35
N PHE A 974 -18.38 -14.03 51.97
CA PHE A 974 -17.05 -13.51 52.31
C PHE A 974 -16.51 -14.06 53.64
N GLY A 975 -17.26 -14.89 54.34
CA GLY A 975 -16.82 -15.54 55.59
C GLY A 975 -16.96 -14.65 56.83
N ASP A 976 -17.44 -13.43 56.70
CA ASP A 976 -17.72 -12.51 57.80
C ASP A 976 -19.21 -12.20 57.98
N GLY A 977 -20.07 -12.94 57.32
CA GLY A 977 -21.51 -12.78 57.32
C GLY A 977 -22.05 -11.95 56.14
N ASN A 978 -21.19 -11.29 55.38
CA ASN A 978 -21.59 -10.54 54.22
C ASN A 978 -21.59 -11.42 52.96
N THR A 979 -22.45 -11.07 51.99
CA THR A 979 -22.60 -11.79 50.73
C THR A 979 -22.69 -10.82 49.54
N SER A 980 -22.50 -11.35 48.32
CA SER A 980 -22.68 -10.60 47.07
C SER A 980 -23.13 -11.51 45.95
N THR A 981 -23.88 -10.96 44.98
CA THR A 981 -24.22 -11.63 43.72
C THR A 981 -23.52 -11.01 42.51
N ALA A 982 -22.66 -10.05 42.73
CA ALA A 982 -21.88 -9.43 41.66
C ALA A 982 -20.88 -10.40 41.02
N THR A 983 -20.65 -10.30 39.72
CA THR A 983 -19.69 -11.18 39.02
C THR A 983 -18.27 -11.05 39.58
N ASN A 984 -17.81 -9.83 39.85
CA ASN A 984 -16.48 -9.51 40.39
C ASN A 984 -16.61 -8.53 41.56
N PRO A 985 -16.98 -9.00 42.77
CA PRO A 985 -17.18 -8.07 43.90
C PRO A 985 -15.89 -7.57 44.50
N THR A 986 -16.00 -6.45 45.19
CA THR A 986 -15.02 -5.97 46.16
C THR A 986 -15.64 -5.99 47.54
N HIS A 987 -14.93 -6.49 48.56
CA HIS A 987 -15.42 -6.57 49.92
C HIS A 987 -14.39 -6.00 50.90
N ALA A 988 -14.90 -5.27 51.92
CA ALA A 988 -14.08 -4.63 52.92
C ALA A 988 -14.09 -5.43 54.23
N TYR A 989 -12.96 -6.01 54.61
CA TYR A 989 -12.77 -6.62 55.92
C TYR A 989 -12.29 -5.58 56.92
N LEU A 990 -13.14 -5.26 57.90
CA LEU A 990 -12.86 -4.16 58.86
C LEU A 990 -11.96 -4.60 60.02
N PHE A 991 -11.93 -5.90 60.37
CA PHE A 991 -11.18 -6.42 61.48
C PHE A 991 -10.13 -7.45 61.03
N PRO A 992 -8.99 -7.59 61.71
CA PRO A 992 -8.03 -8.64 61.44
C PRO A 992 -8.64 -10.02 61.70
N GLY A 993 -8.37 -11.00 60.84
CA GLY A 993 -8.88 -12.34 60.95
C GLY A 993 -8.58 -13.20 59.72
N PHE A 994 -8.89 -14.49 59.80
CA PHE A 994 -8.91 -15.39 58.67
C PHE A 994 -10.36 -15.57 58.22
N TYR A 995 -10.64 -15.25 57.01
CA TYR A 995 -11.97 -15.34 56.41
C TYR A 995 -12.00 -16.42 55.32
N THR A 996 -12.91 -17.35 55.41
CA THR A 996 -13.12 -18.35 54.36
C THR A 996 -14.12 -17.80 53.33
N VAL A 997 -13.66 -17.51 52.15
CA VAL A 997 -14.51 -17.02 51.05
C VAL A 997 -15.00 -18.20 50.25
N THR A 998 -16.28 -18.22 49.96
CA THR A 998 -16.93 -19.26 49.14
C THR A 998 -17.60 -18.56 47.94
N LEU A 999 -17.37 -19.11 46.75
CA LEU A 999 -18.10 -18.79 45.52
C LEU A 999 -18.95 -19.99 45.08
N ILE A 1000 -20.23 -19.75 44.86
CA ILE A 1000 -21.12 -20.67 44.19
C ILE A 1000 -21.37 -20.11 42.80
N ALA A 1001 -21.06 -20.88 41.75
CA ALA A 1001 -21.36 -20.58 40.37
C ALA A 1001 -22.47 -21.53 39.89
N THR A 1002 -23.53 -20.98 39.31
CA THR A 1002 -24.68 -21.74 38.83
C THR A 1002 -24.91 -21.43 37.35
N ASP A 1003 -25.27 -22.44 36.55
CA ASP A 1003 -25.78 -22.24 35.19
C ASP A 1003 -27.32 -22.33 35.18
N ASN A 1004 -27.97 -21.96 34.07
CA ASN A 1004 -29.41 -21.94 33.94
C ASN A 1004 -30.07 -23.34 33.90
N ASN A 1005 -29.28 -24.40 33.92
CA ASN A 1005 -29.77 -25.78 33.85
C ASN A 1005 -29.70 -26.55 35.21
N ASN A 1006 -29.37 -25.83 36.29
CA ASN A 1006 -29.37 -26.36 37.67
C ASN A 1006 -30.39 -25.64 38.54
#